data_ada3b6d4231b266deb25e4549570b358
#
_entry.id   ada3b6d4231b266deb25e4549570b358
#
_cell.length_a   1.000
_cell.length_b   1.000
_cell.length_c   1.000
_cell.angle_alpha   90.00
_cell.angle_beta   90.00
_cell.angle_gamma   90.00
#
_symmetry.space_group_name_H-M   'P 1'
#
loop_
_entity.id
_entity.type
_entity.pdbx_description
1 polymer ?
#
loop_
_entity_poly.entity_id
_entity_poly.type
_entity_poly.pdbx_seq_one_letter_code
_entity_poly.pdbx_strand_id
1 'polypeptide(L)'
;MEGFQALFHILSTLYLIAFVLSGLCAARFALHKERPLVRLWLGGVLGLLLLIWLPALVSFCIGFTLLSQLLALGIAAAAGCAFYLLSRKRTPCKTDWLSESGALFTLLPLLVVGIILLSTHTIEERGGALYVGQSTYGDLAMHLGFITSIAEQGVFPPMYSICPDTSVGYPFLSDSVSSTFYVLGADLRFATMLPAMYAYLLVLLGVYLFFERYLRDGAKTRLATLLFFLGGGFGFAYFFDLLQQNGGNFSRIFTAFYETPTNNVTVGIKWVNPIADMLVPQRATLFGWALLFPCLYLLYRAAFEEDTGSFLPLGVIAGCMPLIHTHSFLALGVISAVYLLRSLLRRQGRAQLLGYLKYALIVAALAGPQLILFTFRQSASFLQLHWNWANTTDHFLWFYIKNLGLLFLLLPVALLDTDRRHRAILSGAGILWLLAEIVQFQPNPYDNNKLLFVCFAFLCGLIADYLVRAYRRLRAAELPASLGAKALAGLVCAALFLSGTLTLIREYLSEYQLFGAGETAAAAYVREHTEPDATFLTHNNHNNTIAALTGRNIVCGSGSFLYYHGVDYADREQALRPMYEQPAEYLEPLSAAYDVDYVYISGQELANYHCDLAYFAENFREVYNEGGILIYDLTQAP
;
A
#
# COMPACT_ATOMS: atom_id res chain seq x y z
N MET A 1 30.82 -8.19 10.31
CA MET A 1 29.40 -8.29 9.90
C MET A 1 28.99 -7.15 8.95
N GLU A 2 29.29 -5.89 9.22
CA GLU A 2 28.90 -4.74 8.36
C GLU A 2 29.31 -4.87 6.89
N GLY A 3 30.54 -5.36 6.60
CA GLY A 3 31.01 -5.53 5.22
C GLY A 3 30.22 -6.58 4.41
N PHE A 4 29.75 -7.65 5.05
CA PHE A 4 28.90 -8.66 4.41
C PHE A 4 27.49 -8.12 4.14
N GLN A 5 26.94 -7.35 5.07
CA GLN A 5 25.62 -6.75 4.89
C GLN A 5 25.60 -5.74 3.73
N ALA A 6 26.64 -4.91 3.63
CA ALA A 6 26.79 -4.01 2.50
C ALA A 6 26.85 -4.74 1.14
N LEU A 7 27.50 -5.91 1.08
CA LEU A 7 27.51 -6.74 -0.13
C LEU A 7 26.10 -7.23 -0.51
N PHE A 8 25.32 -7.71 0.45
CA PHE A 8 23.95 -8.16 0.20
C PHE A 8 23.03 -7.03 -0.23
N HIS A 9 23.19 -5.81 0.30
CA HIS A 9 22.48 -4.61 -0.16
C HIS A 9 22.81 -4.28 -1.63
N ILE A 10 24.09 -4.38 -2.01
CA ILE A 10 24.53 -4.18 -3.40
C ILE A 10 23.91 -5.25 -4.32
N LEU A 11 23.98 -6.53 -3.93
CA LEU A 11 23.40 -7.64 -4.71
C LEU A 11 21.89 -7.47 -4.89
N SER A 12 21.17 -7.11 -3.84
CA SER A 12 19.73 -6.83 -3.87
C SER A 12 19.42 -5.65 -4.79
N THR A 13 20.23 -4.58 -4.73
CA THR A 13 20.08 -3.43 -5.64
C THR A 13 20.33 -3.84 -7.10
N LEU A 14 21.35 -4.64 -7.37
CA LEU A 14 21.63 -5.15 -8.72
C LEU A 14 20.52 -6.07 -9.24
N TYR A 15 19.94 -6.88 -8.33
CA TYR A 15 18.76 -7.70 -8.65
C TYR A 15 17.60 -6.83 -9.10
N LEU A 16 17.23 -5.80 -8.34
CA LEU A 16 16.20 -4.83 -8.71
C LEU A 16 16.50 -4.18 -10.07
N ILE A 17 17.73 -3.68 -10.25
CA ILE A 17 18.17 -3.03 -11.50
C ILE A 17 18.01 -3.97 -12.71
N ALA A 18 18.31 -5.26 -12.58
CA ALA A 18 18.15 -6.22 -13.67
C ALA A 18 16.68 -6.35 -14.12
N PHE A 19 15.73 -6.40 -13.20
CA PHE A 19 14.30 -6.41 -13.52
C PHE A 19 13.85 -5.09 -14.15
N VAL A 20 14.31 -3.98 -13.62
CA VAL A 20 14.02 -2.63 -14.18
C VAL A 20 14.55 -2.54 -15.62
N LEU A 21 15.80 -2.95 -15.87
CA LEU A 21 16.37 -2.94 -17.20
C LEU A 21 15.61 -3.85 -18.16
N SER A 22 15.16 -5.02 -17.72
CA SER A 22 14.34 -5.93 -18.52
C SER A 22 13.00 -5.28 -18.91
N GLY A 23 12.33 -4.59 -17.98
CA GLY A 23 11.14 -3.82 -18.25
C GLY A 23 11.37 -2.63 -19.19
N LEU A 24 12.49 -1.93 -19.05
CA LEU A 24 12.89 -0.83 -19.96
C LEU A 24 13.18 -1.33 -21.39
N CYS A 25 13.78 -2.51 -21.53
CA CYS A 25 13.99 -3.14 -22.83
C CYS A 25 12.65 -3.52 -23.48
N ALA A 26 11.71 -4.08 -22.72
CA ALA A 26 10.38 -4.38 -23.20
C ALA A 26 9.62 -3.11 -23.62
N ALA A 27 9.69 -2.04 -22.83
CA ALA A 27 9.10 -0.74 -23.17
C ALA A 27 9.76 -0.10 -24.40
N ARG A 28 11.07 -0.21 -24.55
CA ARG A 28 11.77 0.25 -25.75
C ARG A 28 11.27 -0.48 -27.00
N PHE A 29 10.98 -1.76 -26.89
CA PHE A 29 10.41 -2.54 -27.99
C PHE A 29 8.95 -2.14 -28.27
N ALA A 30 8.08 -2.14 -27.25
CA ALA A 30 6.64 -1.96 -27.43
C ALA A 30 6.25 -0.48 -27.60
N LEU A 31 6.93 0.44 -26.89
CA LEU A 31 6.57 1.84 -26.74
C LEU A 31 7.62 2.80 -27.31
N HIS A 32 8.35 2.40 -28.38
CA HIS A 32 9.42 3.20 -28.94
C HIS A 32 8.98 4.59 -29.47
N LYS A 33 7.71 4.74 -29.83
CA LYS A 33 7.12 6.01 -30.28
C LYS A 33 6.72 6.94 -29.14
N GLU A 34 6.64 6.42 -27.91
CA GLU A 34 6.27 7.22 -26.76
C GLU A 34 7.40 8.17 -26.35
N ARG A 35 6.99 9.28 -25.74
CA ARG A 35 7.87 10.26 -25.11
C ARG A 35 8.80 9.58 -24.09
N PRO A 36 10.06 9.99 -23.97
CA PRO A 36 11.04 9.32 -23.12
C PRO A 36 10.60 9.10 -21.68
N LEU A 37 10.03 10.11 -21.01
CA LEU A 37 9.59 10.01 -19.63
C LEU A 37 8.47 8.97 -19.47
N VAL A 38 7.48 8.95 -20.38
CA VAL A 38 6.40 7.93 -20.38
C VAL A 38 6.96 6.54 -20.61
N ARG A 39 7.92 6.40 -21.54
CA ARG A 39 8.57 5.12 -21.82
C ARG A 39 9.40 4.61 -20.65
N LEU A 40 10.14 5.50 -19.97
CA LEU A 40 10.90 5.17 -18.76
C LEU A 40 9.96 4.72 -17.64
N TRP A 41 8.90 5.49 -17.40
CA TRP A 41 7.90 5.14 -16.38
C TRP A 41 7.22 3.80 -16.66
N LEU A 42 6.63 3.60 -17.84
CA LEU A 42 5.96 2.33 -18.19
C LEU A 42 6.96 1.17 -18.24
N GLY A 43 8.20 1.41 -18.63
CA GLY A 43 9.28 0.42 -18.54
C GLY A 43 9.61 0.04 -17.10
N GLY A 44 9.66 1.03 -16.21
CA GLY A 44 9.78 0.78 -14.77
C GLY A 44 8.60 -0.02 -14.21
N VAL A 45 7.37 0.32 -14.60
CA VAL A 45 6.17 -0.45 -14.22
C VAL A 45 6.22 -1.90 -14.70
N LEU A 46 6.66 -2.15 -15.94
CA LEU A 46 6.88 -3.50 -16.45
C LEU A 46 7.98 -4.23 -15.67
N GLY A 47 9.05 -3.53 -15.30
CA GLY A 47 10.11 -4.06 -14.44
C GLY A 47 9.59 -4.47 -13.06
N LEU A 48 8.76 -3.62 -12.44
CA LEU A 48 8.09 -3.92 -11.17
C LEU A 48 7.17 -5.15 -11.31
N LEU A 49 6.40 -5.22 -12.39
CA LEU A 49 5.50 -6.35 -12.64
C LEU A 49 6.26 -7.67 -12.78
N LEU A 50 7.40 -7.64 -13.50
CA LEU A 50 8.29 -8.79 -13.62
C LEU A 50 8.90 -9.18 -12.28
N LEU A 51 9.34 -8.20 -11.46
CA LEU A 51 9.90 -8.40 -10.13
C LEU A 51 8.89 -9.03 -9.16
N ILE A 52 7.62 -8.67 -9.26
CA ILE A 52 6.56 -9.26 -8.43
C ILE A 52 6.24 -10.68 -8.89
N TRP A 53 5.99 -10.86 -10.19
CA TRP A 53 5.40 -12.10 -10.69
C TRP A 53 6.37 -13.21 -11.06
N LEU A 54 7.57 -12.92 -11.59
CA LEU A 54 8.47 -14.00 -11.98
C LEU A 54 8.99 -14.79 -10.77
N PRO A 55 9.48 -14.15 -9.69
CA PRO A 55 9.80 -14.87 -8.46
C PRO A 55 8.63 -15.68 -7.92
N ALA A 56 7.43 -15.10 -7.87
CA ALA A 56 6.23 -15.77 -7.40
C ALA A 56 5.88 -17.01 -8.26
N LEU A 57 5.87 -16.86 -9.59
CA LEU A 57 5.53 -17.96 -10.51
C LEU A 57 6.52 -19.13 -10.40
N VAL A 58 7.82 -18.84 -10.28
CA VAL A 58 8.81 -19.88 -10.05
C VAL A 58 8.62 -20.53 -8.68
N SER A 59 8.34 -19.71 -7.65
CA SER A 59 8.13 -20.21 -6.28
C SER A 59 6.87 -21.06 -6.13
N PHE A 60 5.82 -20.84 -6.90
CA PHE A 60 4.67 -21.76 -6.95
C PHE A 60 5.06 -23.20 -7.39
N CYS A 61 6.17 -23.34 -8.10
CA CYS A 61 6.62 -24.65 -8.61
C CYS A 61 7.63 -25.33 -7.69
N ILE A 62 8.55 -24.57 -7.06
CA ILE A 62 9.71 -25.13 -6.34
C ILE A 62 9.93 -24.54 -4.94
N GLY A 63 8.94 -23.82 -4.40
CA GLY A 63 9.04 -23.13 -3.11
C GLY A 63 9.76 -21.78 -3.20
N PHE A 64 9.68 -20.99 -2.12
CA PHE A 64 10.26 -19.63 -2.05
C PHE A 64 11.70 -19.71 -1.53
N THR A 65 12.63 -20.04 -2.40
CA THR A 65 14.03 -20.31 -2.09
C THR A 65 14.96 -19.39 -2.87
N LEU A 66 16.24 -19.32 -2.47
CA LEU A 66 17.25 -18.61 -3.24
C LEU A 66 17.31 -19.10 -4.70
N LEU A 67 17.15 -20.42 -4.93
CA LEU A 67 17.15 -20.98 -6.28
C LEU A 67 16.00 -20.42 -7.12
N SER A 68 14.78 -20.33 -6.57
CA SER A 68 13.63 -19.77 -7.27
C SER A 68 13.85 -18.31 -7.66
N GLN A 69 14.49 -17.52 -6.77
CA GLN A 69 14.82 -16.12 -7.05
C GLN A 69 15.87 -15.98 -8.17
N LEU A 70 16.92 -16.80 -8.15
CA LEU A 70 17.96 -16.78 -9.17
C LEU A 70 17.43 -17.25 -10.54
N LEU A 71 16.56 -18.26 -10.59
CA LEU A 71 15.89 -18.69 -11.81
C LEU A 71 14.99 -17.58 -12.38
N ALA A 72 14.22 -16.89 -11.52
CA ALA A 72 13.42 -15.73 -11.93
C ALA A 72 14.29 -14.62 -12.54
N LEU A 73 15.44 -14.32 -11.92
CA LEU A 73 16.41 -13.37 -12.45
C LEU A 73 16.92 -13.79 -13.84
N GLY A 74 17.26 -15.07 -14.02
CA GLY A 74 17.71 -15.63 -15.30
C GLY A 74 16.64 -15.46 -16.39
N ILE A 75 15.38 -15.77 -16.09
CA ILE A 75 14.25 -15.59 -17.00
C ILE A 75 14.07 -14.11 -17.36
N ALA A 76 14.08 -13.21 -16.35
CA ALA A 76 13.97 -11.78 -16.59
C ALA A 76 15.08 -11.24 -17.48
N ALA A 77 16.34 -11.63 -17.21
CA ALA A 77 17.51 -11.23 -17.99
C ALA A 77 17.42 -11.73 -19.44
N ALA A 78 17.03 -13.00 -19.64
CA ALA A 78 16.86 -13.58 -20.98
C ALA A 78 15.76 -12.84 -21.76
N ALA A 79 14.61 -12.56 -21.14
CA ALA A 79 13.53 -11.77 -21.74
C ALA A 79 13.99 -10.35 -22.07
N GLY A 80 14.70 -9.69 -21.15
CA GLY A 80 15.28 -8.36 -21.35
C GLY A 80 16.25 -8.32 -22.54
N CYS A 81 17.16 -9.29 -22.64
CA CYS A 81 18.08 -9.43 -23.78
C CYS A 81 17.33 -9.64 -25.10
N ALA A 82 16.30 -10.51 -25.11
CA ALA A 82 15.48 -10.74 -26.31
C ALA A 82 14.79 -9.44 -26.76
N PHE A 83 14.14 -8.72 -25.86
CA PHE A 83 13.51 -7.42 -26.17
C PHE A 83 14.53 -6.37 -26.61
N TYR A 84 15.70 -6.32 -26.01
CA TYR A 84 16.79 -5.43 -26.43
C TYR A 84 17.19 -5.71 -27.87
N LEU A 85 17.45 -6.97 -28.24
CA LEU A 85 17.81 -7.37 -29.59
C LEU A 85 16.71 -7.02 -30.61
N LEU A 86 15.46 -7.30 -30.29
CA LEU A 86 14.30 -6.96 -31.13
C LEU A 86 14.12 -5.44 -31.28
N SER A 87 14.50 -4.66 -30.27
CA SER A 87 14.36 -3.20 -30.28
C SER A 87 15.46 -2.47 -31.05
N ARG A 88 16.59 -3.14 -31.40
CA ARG A 88 17.73 -2.51 -32.09
C ARG A 88 17.36 -1.82 -33.40
N LYS A 89 16.37 -2.35 -34.13
CA LYS A 89 15.89 -1.80 -35.39
C LYS A 89 14.85 -0.68 -35.23
N ARG A 90 14.45 -0.35 -33.99
CA ARG A 90 13.44 0.67 -33.70
C ARG A 90 14.10 1.96 -33.25
N THR A 91 13.79 3.05 -33.94
CA THR A 91 14.29 4.38 -33.58
C THR A 91 13.41 4.96 -32.48
N PRO A 92 13.93 5.18 -31.27
CA PRO A 92 13.15 5.77 -30.20
C PRO A 92 12.93 7.27 -30.44
N CYS A 93 11.82 7.80 -29.91
CA CYS A 93 11.57 9.25 -29.88
C CYS A 93 12.74 9.98 -29.20
N LYS A 94 13.17 11.09 -29.78
CA LYS A 94 14.25 11.92 -29.21
C LYS A 94 13.79 12.58 -27.92
N THR A 95 14.74 12.85 -27.05
CA THR A 95 14.49 13.42 -25.72
C THR A 95 14.66 14.93 -25.77
N ASP A 96 13.65 15.64 -25.30
CA ASP A 96 13.77 17.03 -24.88
C ASP A 96 13.56 17.10 -23.36
N TRP A 97 14.65 17.02 -22.60
CA TRP A 97 14.61 17.01 -21.13
C TRP A 97 14.18 18.35 -20.55
N LEU A 98 14.28 19.46 -21.29
CA LEU A 98 13.80 20.75 -20.83
C LEU A 98 12.27 20.77 -20.74
N SER A 99 11.58 20.06 -21.65
CA SER A 99 10.13 19.91 -21.59
C SER A 99 9.64 19.13 -20.37
N GLU A 100 10.50 18.30 -19.77
CA GLU A 100 10.20 17.48 -18.58
C GLU A 100 10.52 18.21 -17.25
N SER A 101 11.09 19.40 -17.28
CA SER A 101 11.48 20.16 -16.06
C SER A 101 10.31 20.39 -15.10
N GLY A 102 9.10 20.59 -15.62
CA GLY A 102 7.89 20.75 -14.81
C GLY A 102 7.55 19.54 -13.95
N ALA A 103 7.81 18.32 -14.46
CA ALA A 103 7.67 17.08 -13.69
C ALA A 103 8.71 17.04 -12.56
N LEU A 104 9.98 17.30 -12.88
CA LEU A 104 11.07 17.26 -11.90
C LEU A 104 10.81 18.20 -10.72
N PHE A 105 10.52 19.49 -10.98
CA PHE A 105 10.27 20.48 -9.93
C PHE A 105 9.03 20.16 -9.08
N THR A 106 8.04 19.45 -9.61
CA THR A 106 6.84 19.08 -8.86
C THR A 106 7.07 17.83 -8.03
N LEU A 107 7.75 16.84 -8.60
CA LEU A 107 7.87 15.51 -7.99
C LEU A 107 9.05 15.37 -7.05
N LEU A 108 10.16 16.11 -7.27
CA LEU A 108 11.35 15.99 -6.44
C LEU A 108 11.09 16.28 -4.95
N PRO A 109 10.38 17.35 -4.55
CA PRO A 109 10.06 17.56 -3.14
C PRO A 109 9.21 16.43 -2.54
N LEU A 110 8.21 15.93 -3.28
CA LEU A 110 7.37 14.83 -2.85
C LEU A 110 8.16 13.52 -2.74
N LEU A 111 9.09 13.29 -3.66
CA LEU A 111 9.99 12.13 -3.64
C LEU A 111 10.89 12.18 -2.40
N VAL A 112 11.49 13.33 -2.10
CA VAL A 112 12.35 13.50 -0.92
C VAL A 112 11.57 13.22 0.37
N VAL A 113 10.36 13.78 0.52
CA VAL A 113 9.51 13.52 1.69
C VAL A 113 9.21 12.03 1.83
N GLY A 114 8.79 11.35 0.75
CA GLY A 114 8.48 9.91 0.81
C GLY A 114 9.70 9.04 1.08
N ILE A 115 10.88 9.37 0.50
CA ILE A 115 12.13 8.65 0.79
C ILE A 115 12.50 8.80 2.27
N ILE A 116 12.41 10.00 2.83
CA ILE A 116 12.68 10.23 4.25
C ILE A 116 11.72 9.38 5.11
N LEU A 117 10.40 9.47 4.86
CA LEU A 117 9.43 8.71 5.64
C LEU A 117 9.63 7.19 5.50
N LEU A 118 9.82 6.67 4.29
CA LEU A 118 10.08 5.24 4.08
C LEU A 118 11.39 4.78 4.73
N SER A 119 12.41 5.65 4.85
CA SER A 119 13.69 5.28 5.46
C SER A 119 13.70 5.36 6.99
N THR A 120 12.87 6.21 7.59
CA THR A 120 12.87 6.46 9.04
C THR A 120 11.64 5.91 9.75
N HIS A 121 10.51 5.69 9.04
CA HIS A 121 9.23 5.33 9.63
C HIS A 121 8.78 3.89 9.33
N THR A 122 9.52 3.14 8.51
CA THR A 122 9.25 1.72 8.29
C THR A 122 9.92 0.88 9.38
N ILE A 123 11.25 0.91 9.46
CA ILE A 123 12.02 0.28 10.53
C ILE A 123 13.26 1.16 10.75
N GLU A 124 13.50 1.59 11.97
CA GLU A 124 14.73 2.23 12.35
C GLU A 124 15.29 1.57 13.61
N GLU A 125 16.52 1.06 13.54
CA GLU A 125 17.18 0.43 14.67
C GLU A 125 17.96 1.45 15.47
N ARG A 126 17.74 1.48 16.80
CA ARG A 126 18.51 2.30 17.74
C ARG A 126 18.73 1.54 19.04
N GLY A 127 19.99 1.28 19.34
CA GLY A 127 20.35 0.56 20.56
C GLY A 127 19.76 -0.84 20.66
N GLY A 128 19.57 -1.52 19.53
CA GLY A 128 18.96 -2.83 19.43
C GLY A 128 17.43 -2.84 19.42
N ALA A 129 16.76 -1.73 19.72
CA ALA A 129 15.31 -1.62 19.63
C ALA A 129 14.88 -1.12 18.24
N LEU A 130 13.67 -1.49 17.79
CA LEU A 130 13.10 -1.10 16.51
C LEU A 130 12.03 -0.03 16.70
N TYR A 131 12.18 1.06 15.95
CA TYR A 131 11.28 2.22 15.97
C TYR A 131 10.59 2.39 14.61
N VAL A 132 9.39 2.96 14.64
CA VAL A 132 8.54 3.20 13.50
C VAL A 132 7.82 4.55 13.62
N GLY A 133 7.17 5.01 12.55
CA GLY A 133 6.29 6.18 12.59
C GLY A 133 4.91 5.86 13.15
N GLN A 134 4.10 6.89 13.35
CA GLN A 134 2.72 6.72 13.81
C GLN A 134 1.89 5.91 12.83
N SER A 135 1.98 6.23 11.54
CA SER A 135 1.15 5.61 10.50
C SER A 135 1.49 4.13 10.28
N THR A 136 2.75 3.74 10.50
CA THR A 136 3.22 2.36 10.31
C THR A 136 3.06 1.48 11.54
N TYR A 137 2.87 2.06 12.73
CA TYR A 137 2.79 1.33 14.01
C TYR A 137 1.72 0.23 14.03
N GLY A 138 0.55 0.47 13.40
CA GLY A 138 -0.58 -0.47 13.47
C GLY A 138 -0.40 -1.72 12.60
N ASP A 139 0.06 -1.58 11.37
CA ASP A 139 0.02 -2.64 10.36
C ASP A 139 1.38 -3.26 10.05
N LEU A 140 2.48 -2.59 10.38
CA LEU A 140 3.80 -3.01 9.94
C LEU A 140 4.19 -4.40 10.44
N ALA A 141 3.90 -4.73 11.70
CA ALA A 141 4.23 -6.04 12.27
C ALA A 141 3.60 -7.20 11.47
N MET A 142 2.38 -7.03 10.96
CA MET A 142 1.72 -7.99 10.07
C MET A 142 2.49 -8.15 8.75
N HIS A 143 2.88 -7.04 8.12
CA HIS A 143 3.66 -7.07 6.88
C HIS A 143 5.04 -7.72 7.08
N LEU A 144 5.72 -7.41 8.20
CA LEU A 144 6.98 -8.07 8.55
C LEU A 144 6.78 -9.58 8.74
N GLY A 145 5.69 -10.00 9.38
CA GLY A 145 5.34 -11.40 9.53
C GLY A 145 5.13 -12.12 8.19
N PHE A 146 4.47 -11.49 7.21
CA PHE A 146 4.41 -12.05 5.86
C PHE A 146 5.78 -12.12 5.19
N ILE A 147 6.58 -11.06 5.29
CA ILE A 147 7.91 -11.02 4.67
C ILE A 147 8.81 -12.12 5.22
N THR A 148 8.87 -12.24 6.54
CA THR A 148 9.75 -13.19 7.22
C THR A 148 9.26 -14.63 7.07
N SER A 149 7.95 -14.91 7.23
CA SER A 149 7.42 -16.26 7.10
C SER A 149 7.54 -16.82 5.69
N ILE A 150 7.27 -16.01 4.64
CA ILE A 150 7.48 -16.43 3.26
C ILE A 150 8.95 -16.79 3.01
N ALA A 151 9.87 -15.99 3.54
CA ALA A 151 11.30 -16.17 3.31
C ALA A 151 11.90 -17.34 4.11
N GLU A 152 11.56 -17.46 5.40
CA GLU A 152 12.12 -18.44 6.32
C GLU A 152 11.51 -19.83 6.10
N GLN A 153 10.18 -19.92 5.98
CA GLN A 153 9.51 -21.21 5.78
C GLN A 153 9.64 -21.74 4.35
N GLY A 154 9.88 -20.86 3.37
CA GLY A 154 10.06 -21.23 1.97
C GLY A 154 8.82 -21.81 1.28
N VAL A 155 7.68 -21.86 1.95
CA VAL A 155 6.40 -22.38 1.43
C VAL A 155 5.73 -21.32 0.56
N PHE A 156 5.27 -21.73 -0.66
CA PHE A 156 4.57 -20.82 -1.55
C PHE A 156 3.50 -21.56 -2.37
N PRO A 157 2.23 -21.13 -2.39
CA PRO A 157 1.70 -19.91 -1.74
C PRO A 157 1.86 -19.97 -0.22
N PRO A 158 2.00 -18.80 0.45
CA PRO A 158 2.26 -18.78 1.88
C PRO A 158 1.07 -19.27 2.71
N MET A 159 1.37 -19.92 3.82
CA MET A 159 0.42 -20.16 4.90
C MET A 159 0.43 -18.98 5.88
N TYR A 160 -0.62 -18.87 6.69
CA TYR A 160 -0.78 -17.75 7.61
C TYR A 160 -0.04 -18.05 8.92
N SER A 161 1.19 -17.54 9.10
CA SER A 161 2.01 -17.84 10.29
C SER A 161 1.37 -17.43 11.62
N ILE A 162 0.42 -16.47 11.60
CA ILE A 162 -0.33 -16.04 12.79
C ILE A 162 -1.64 -16.82 13.02
N CYS A 163 -1.93 -17.80 12.17
CA CYS A 163 -3.02 -18.79 12.32
C CYS A 163 -2.67 -19.99 11.43
N PRO A 164 -1.75 -20.89 11.85
CA PRO A 164 -1.27 -22.00 11.06
C PRO A 164 -2.41 -22.86 10.49
N ASP A 165 -2.14 -23.60 9.42
CA ASP A 165 -3.10 -24.40 8.64
C ASP A 165 -4.14 -23.59 7.86
N THR A 166 -4.02 -22.27 7.89
CA THR A 166 -4.90 -21.37 7.13
C THR A 166 -4.16 -20.78 5.93
N SER A 167 -4.77 -20.83 4.74
CA SER A 167 -4.21 -20.20 3.55
C SER A 167 -4.40 -18.68 3.59
N VAL A 168 -3.39 -17.92 3.16
CA VAL A 168 -3.45 -16.47 3.10
C VAL A 168 -4.37 -16.00 1.96
N GLY A 169 -5.45 -15.30 2.29
CA GLY A 169 -6.31 -14.62 1.31
C GLY A 169 -6.00 -13.13 1.12
N TYR A 170 -5.17 -12.56 1.97
CA TYR A 170 -4.67 -11.20 1.82
C TYR A 170 -3.78 -11.08 0.56
N PRO A 171 -3.72 -9.90 -0.11
CA PRO A 171 -2.83 -9.68 -1.25
C PRO A 171 -1.33 -9.71 -0.86
N PHE A 172 -0.75 -10.89 -0.75
CA PHE A 172 0.60 -11.14 -0.22
C PHE A 172 1.74 -10.85 -1.22
N LEU A 173 1.46 -10.65 -2.50
CA LEU A 173 2.53 -10.45 -3.49
C LEU A 173 3.32 -9.15 -3.27
N SER A 174 2.73 -8.12 -2.67
CA SER A 174 3.45 -6.91 -2.28
C SER A 174 4.52 -7.18 -1.21
N ASP A 175 4.27 -8.14 -0.33
CA ASP A 175 5.19 -8.53 0.74
C ASP A 175 6.21 -9.55 0.24
N SER A 176 5.83 -10.48 -0.63
CA SER A 176 6.75 -11.45 -1.23
C SER A 176 7.90 -10.80 -2.01
N VAL A 177 7.71 -9.58 -2.54
CA VAL A 177 8.83 -8.81 -3.14
C VAL A 177 9.91 -8.52 -2.10
N SER A 178 9.56 -8.12 -0.89
CA SER A 178 10.52 -7.92 0.20
C SER A 178 11.11 -9.24 0.69
N SER A 179 10.32 -10.32 0.72
CA SER A 179 10.84 -11.67 1.01
C SER A 179 11.92 -12.08 0.00
N THR A 180 11.80 -11.69 -1.28
CA THR A 180 12.86 -11.91 -2.29
C THR A 180 14.18 -11.28 -1.86
N PHE A 181 14.18 -10.01 -1.44
CA PHE A 181 15.39 -9.33 -1.01
C PHE A 181 15.95 -9.89 0.31
N TYR A 182 15.06 -10.31 1.22
CA TYR A 182 15.45 -10.95 2.47
C TYR A 182 16.12 -12.32 2.20
N VAL A 183 15.59 -13.16 1.31
CA VAL A 183 16.22 -14.43 0.87
C VAL A 183 17.57 -14.20 0.17
N LEU A 184 17.77 -13.05 -0.49
CA LEU A 184 19.05 -12.65 -1.08
C LEU A 184 20.08 -12.20 -0.04
N GLY A 185 19.74 -12.17 1.26
CA GLY A 185 20.60 -11.85 2.40
C GLY A 185 20.54 -10.40 2.86
N ALA A 186 19.68 -9.56 2.28
CA ALA A 186 19.48 -8.20 2.80
C ALA A 186 18.81 -8.25 4.18
N ASP A 187 19.17 -7.30 5.07
CA ASP A 187 18.43 -7.15 6.32
C ASP A 187 16.97 -6.76 6.09
N LEU A 188 16.14 -6.98 7.10
CA LEU A 188 14.69 -6.78 7.01
C LEU A 188 14.32 -5.33 6.66
N ARG A 189 15.06 -4.34 7.19
CA ARG A 189 14.88 -2.92 6.88
C ARG A 189 15.12 -2.64 5.40
N PHE A 190 16.27 -3.04 4.87
CA PHE A 190 16.63 -2.81 3.47
C PHE A 190 15.70 -3.57 2.51
N ALA A 191 15.39 -4.82 2.82
CA ALA A 191 14.47 -5.67 2.06
C ALA A 191 13.06 -5.06 1.96
N THR A 192 12.61 -4.37 3.01
CA THR A 192 11.31 -3.70 3.05
C THR A 192 11.34 -2.35 2.33
N MET A 193 12.37 -1.55 2.57
CA MET A 193 12.49 -0.17 2.12
C MET A 193 12.79 -0.04 0.62
N LEU A 194 13.74 -0.83 0.08
CA LEU A 194 14.21 -0.70 -1.31
C LEU A 194 13.07 -0.84 -2.34
N PRO A 195 12.26 -1.91 -2.33
CA PRO A 195 11.16 -2.05 -3.28
C PRO A 195 10.03 -1.04 -3.04
N ALA A 196 9.82 -0.60 -1.80
CA ALA A 196 8.83 0.42 -1.46
C ALA A 196 9.21 1.79 -2.05
N MET A 197 10.47 2.21 -1.94
CA MET A 197 10.97 3.44 -2.56
C MET A 197 10.83 3.43 -4.08
N TYR A 198 11.09 2.27 -4.70
CA TYR A 198 10.92 2.10 -6.13
C TYR A 198 9.44 2.21 -6.55
N ALA A 199 8.54 1.52 -5.86
CA ALA A 199 7.11 1.61 -6.11
C ALA A 199 6.59 3.05 -5.88
N TYR A 200 7.06 3.73 -4.84
CA TYR A 200 6.70 5.13 -4.55
C TYR A 200 7.09 6.09 -5.68
N LEU A 201 8.29 5.95 -6.23
CA LEU A 201 8.71 6.72 -7.41
C LEU A 201 7.76 6.49 -8.59
N LEU A 202 7.35 5.23 -8.84
CA LEU A 202 6.43 4.90 -9.93
C LEU A 202 5.03 5.47 -9.70
N VAL A 203 4.55 5.53 -8.45
CA VAL A 203 3.27 6.18 -8.09
C VAL A 203 3.34 7.68 -8.36
N LEU A 204 4.38 8.37 -7.92
CA LEU A 204 4.55 9.81 -8.15
C LEU A 204 4.55 10.14 -9.65
N LEU A 205 5.34 9.42 -10.44
CA LEU A 205 5.37 9.56 -11.89
C LEU A 205 4.00 9.24 -12.51
N GLY A 206 3.34 8.20 -12.01
CA GLY A 206 2.05 7.75 -12.49
C GLY A 206 0.94 8.78 -12.31
N VAL A 207 0.83 9.35 -11.14
CA VAL A 207 -0.14 10.42 -10.82
C VAL A 207 0.10 11.64 -11.70
N TYR A 208 1.36 12.09 -11.80
CA TYR A 208 1.73 13.25 -12.62
C TYR A 208 1.41 13.02 -14.11
N LEU A 209 1.86 11.89 -14.68
CA LEU A 209 1.70 11.58 -16.10
C LEU A 209 0.24 11.31 -16.47
N PHE A 210 -0.55 10.73 -15.57
CA PHE A 210 -1.99 10.59 -15.73
C PHE A 210 -2.67 11.98 -15.82
N PHE A 211 -2.37 12.89 -14.89
CA PHE A 211 -2.90 14.26 -14.92
C PHE A 211 -2.44 15.01 -16.15
N GLU A 212 -1.18 14.89 -16.53
CA GLU A 212 -0.65 15.55 -17.72
C GLU A 212 -1.37 15.10 -18.99
N ARG A 213 -1.63 13.79 -19.12
CA ARG A 213 -2.37 13.26 -20.28
C ARG A 213 -3.82 13.69 -20.29
N TYR A 214 -4.45 13.70 -19.13
CA TYR A 214 -5.84 14.06 -18.95
C TYR A 214 -6.08 15.57 -19.13
N LEU A 215 -5.28 16.41 -18.45
CA LEU A 215 -5.50 17.87 -18.37
C LEU A 215 -4.85 18.64 -19.52
N ARG A 216 -3.79 18.11 -20.13
CA ARG A 216 -3.04 18.70 -21.24
C ARG A 216 -2.57 20.14 -20.99
N ASP A 217 -2.25 20.48 -19.76
CA ASP A 217 -1.80 21.80 -19.31
C ASP A 217 -0.88 21.65 -18.09
N GLY A 218 0.35 22.16 -18.19
CA GLY A 218 1.35 21.98 -17.15
C GLY A 218 0.99 22.62 -15.80
N ALA A 219 0.28 23.77 -15.79
CA ALA A 219 -0.14 24.40 -14.53
C ALA A 219 -1.24 23.60 -13.84
N LYS A 220 -2.21 23.09 -14.61
CA LYS A 220 -3.28 22.23 -14.11
C LYS A 220 -2.71 20.90 -13.58
N THR A 221 -1.77 20.30 -14.33
CA THR A 221 -1.09 19.06 -13.95
C THR A 221 -0.38 19.19 -12.61
N ARG A 222 0.46 20.23 -12.46
CA ARG A 222 1.17 20.50 -11.20
C ARG A 222 0.22 20.70 -10.04
N LEU A 223 -0.81 21.54 -10.22
CA LEU A 223 -1.80 21.79 -9.16
C LEU A 223 -2.57 20.52 -8.79
N ALA A 224 -3.03 19.74 -9.78
CA ALA A 224 -3.72 18.47 -9.52
C ALA A 224 -2.85 17.47 -8.75
N THR A 225 -1.56 17.36 -9.10
CA THR A 225 -0.60 16.50 -8.42
C THR A 225 -0.39 16.95 -6.96
N LEU A 226 -0.21 18.24 -6.73
CA LEU A 226 -0.07 18.76 -5.36
C LEU A 226 -1.37 18.60 -4.56
N LEU A 227 -2.55 18.83 -5.15
CA LEU A 227 -3.84 18.59 -4.49
C LEU A 227 -4.02 17.12 -4.11
N PHE A 228 -3.58 16.20 -4.95
CA PHE A 228 -3.70 14.77 -4.65
C PHE A 228 -2.83 14.37 -3.45
N PHE A 229 -1.57 14.82 -3.38
CA PHE A 229 -0.64 14.38 -2.31
C PHE A 229 -0.68 15.25 -1.05
N LEU A 230 -0.99 16.53 -1.18
CA LEU A 230 -0.95 17.51 -0.08
C LEU A 230 -2.32 18.09 0.26
N GLY A 231 -3.34 17.80 -0.56
CA GLY A 231 -4.69 18.31 -0.33
C GLY A 231 -5.31 17.69 0.92
N GLY A 232 -6.17 18.47 1.58
CA GLY A 232 -6.89 18.01 2.76
C GLY A 232 -8.11 18.89 3.05
N GLY A 233 -8.93 18.45 4.00
CA GLY A 233 -10.10 19.16 4.46
C GLY A 233 -9.81 20.23 5.51
N PHE A 234 -10.81 20.54 6.29
CA PHE A 234 -10.73 21.54 7.38
C PHE A 234 -10.32 20.93 8.71
N GLY A 235 -9.74 19.72 8.74
CA GLY A 235 -9.37 19.07 9.99
C GLY A 235 -8.35 19.86 10.83
N PHE A 236 -7.50 20.68 10.21
CA PHE A 236 -6.61 21.59 10.96
C PHE A 236 -7.37 22.50 11.94
N ALA A 237 -8.62 22.87 11.62
CA ALA A 237 -9.43 23.77 12.45
C ALA A 237 -9.76 23.15 13.82
N TYR A 238 -9.83 21.82 13.92
CA TYR A 238 -10.12 21.11 15.16
C TYR A 238 -8.95 21.12 16.16
N PHE A 239 -7.77 21.56 15.73
CA PHE A 239 -6.61 21.76 16.61
C PHE A 239 -6.47 23.21 17.09
N PHE A 240 -7.16 24.15 16.45
CA PHE A 240 -7.29 25.53 16.92
C PHE A 240 -8.46 25.70 17.89
N ASP A 241 -8.88 24.67 18.59
CA ASP A 241 -10.07 24.71 19.42
C ASP A 241 -9.97 25.81 20.47
N LEU A 242 -10.51 26.96 20.12
CA LEU A 242 -10.67 28.12 20.98
C LEU A 242 -11.78 27.90 22.02
N LEU A 243 -12.55 26.82 21.91
CA LEU A 243 -13.74 26.52 22.69
C LEU A 243 -13.54 25.48 23.81
N GLN A 244 -12.31 25.25 24.26
CA GLN A 244 -12.03 24.73 25.61
C GLN A 244 -12.10 23.22 25.88
N GLN A 245 -12.33 22.33 24.95
CA GLN A 245 -12.38 20.91 25.33
C GLN A 245 -10.99 20.25 25.55
N ASN A 246 -9.91 20.85 25.03
CA ASN A 246 -8.54 20.28 25.12
C ASN A 246 -7.46 21.34 25.40
N GLY A 247 -7.78 22.45 26.05
CA GLY A 247 -6.76 23.43 26.46
C GLY A 247 -6.19 24.32 25.35
N GLY A 248 -6.79 24.35 24.15
CA GLY A 248 -6.40 25.26 23.06
C GLY A 248 -4.95 25.10 22.57
N ASN A 249 -4.34 23.93 22.76
CA ASN A 249 -2.93 23.72 22.45
C ASN A 249 -2.75 23.20 21.02
N PHE A 250 -2.41 24.11 20.09
CA PHE A 250 -2.06 23.79 18.72
C PHE A 250 -0.90 22.77 18.60
N SER A 251 0.02 22.74 19.57
CA SER A 251 1.12 21.79 19.59
C SER A 251 0.66 20.32 19.65
N ARG A 252 -0.59 20.07 20.03
CA ARG A 252 -1.18 18.73 19.99
C ARG A 252 -1.17 18.10 18.59
N ILE A 253 -1.20 18.87 17.52
CA ILE A 253 -0.99 18.35 16.15
C ILE A 253 0.28 17.49 16.07
N PHE A 254 1.33 17.86 16.79
CA PHE A 254 2.64 17.23 16.71
C PHE A 254 2.91 16.15 17.77
N THR A 255 1.99 15.99 18.74
CA THR A 255 2.22 15.11 19.90
C THR A 255 1.12 14.08 20.14
N ALA A 256 -0.12 14.33 19.69
CA ALA A 256 -1.22 13.41 19.93
C ALA A 256 -1.09 12.13 19.10
N PHE A 257 -1.26 10.98 19.75
CA PHE A 257 -1.19 9.68 19.10
C PHE A 257 -2.44 9.45 18.24
N TYR A 258 -2.26 9.08 16.98
CA TYR A 258 -3.32 8.85 15.98
C TYR A 258 -4.30 10.02 15.73
N GLU A 259 -4.01 11.22 16.20
CA GLU A 259 -4.79 12.41 15.90
C GLU A 259 -3.99 13.36 15.00
N THR A 260 -4.38 13.46 13.75
CA THR A 260 -3.79 14.40 12.78
C THR A 260 -4.86 15.24 12.12
N PRO A 261 -4.50 16.34 11.44
CA PRO A 261 -5.46 17.14 10.67
C PRO A 261 -6.20 16.39 9.55
N THR A 262 -5.71 15.21 9.14
CA THR A 262 -6.37 14.37 8.13
C THR A 262 -6.89 13.05 8.70
N ASN A 263 -6.56 12.73 9.95
CA ASN A 263 -7.03 11.54 10.66
C ASN A 263 -7.32 11.87 12.13
N ASN A 264 -8.57 12.15 12.45
CA ASN A 264 -9.05 12.35 13.83
C ASN A 264 -10.46 11.76 13.94
N VAL A 265 -10.49 10.47 14.28
CA VAL A 265 -11.74 9.67 14.31
C VAL A 265 -12.75 10.23 15.29
N THR A 266 -12.28 10.76 16.42
CA THR A 266 -13.13 11.32 17.50
C THR A 266 -14.05 12.44 17.00
N VAL A 267 -13.55 13.27 16.08
CA VAL A 267 -14.32 14.36 15.47
C VAL A 267 -14.78 14.03 14.04
N GLY A 268 -14.67 12.77 13.62
CA GLY A 268 -15.11 12.30 12.30
C GLY A 268 -14.25 12.81 11.12
N ILE A 269 -12.97 13.12 11.34
CA ILE A 269 -12.01 13.39 10.28
C ILE A 269 -11.38 12.05 9.89
N LYS A 270 -11.64 11.59 8.66
CA LYS A 270 -11.27 10.27 8.16
C LYS A 270 -10.68 10.29 6.74
N TRP A 271 -10.50 11.48 6.15
CA TRP A 271 -9.87 11.64 4.84
C TRP A 271 -8.37 11.82 5.00
N VAL A 272 -7.68 10.71 5.09
CA VAL A 272 -6.26 10.62 5.43
C VAL A 272 -5.33 11.20 4.37
N ASN A 273 -4.07 11.47 4.73
CA ASN A 273 -3.09 11.94 3.76
C ASN A 273 -2.58 10.78 2.88
N PRO A 274 -2.56 10.90 1.54
CA PRO A 274 -2.10 9.82 0.66
C PRO A 274 -0.67 9.35 0.92
N ILE A 275 0.26 10.23 1.26
CA ILE A 275 1.65 9.85 1.53
C ILE A 275 1.76 9.19 2.90
N ALA A 276 1.37 9.91 3.96
CA ALA A 276 1.57 9.46 5.34
C ALA A 276 0.77 8.19 5.67
N ASP A 277 -0.50 8.13 5.25
CA ASP A 277 -1.43 7.11 5.76
C ASP A 277 -1.79 6.02 4.74
N MET A 278 -1.42 6.21 3.43
CA MET A 278 -1.74 5.23 2.38
C MET A 278 -0.50 4.62 1.76
N LEU A 279 0.50 5.43 1.35
CA LEU A 279 1.65 4.94 0.61
C LEU A 279 2.78 4.45 1.51
N VAL A 280 2.98 5.07 2.68
CA VAL A 280 4.03 4.67 3.63
C VAL A 280 3.63 3.40 4.38
N PRO A 281 2.44 3.30 5.03
CA PRO A 281 2.09 2.13 5.83
C PRO A 281 1.51 0.97 5.00
N GLN A 282 0.73 1.24 3.95
CA GLN A 282 -0.05 0.24 3.26
C GLN A 282 0.65 -0.29 2.01
N ARG A 283 1.44 -1.33 2.16
CA ARG A 283 2.24 -1.93 1.08
C ARG A 283 1.40 -2.33 -0.12
N ALA A 284 0.27 -3.02 0.08
CA ALA A 284 -0.63 -3.42 -1.00
C ALA A 284 -1.15 -2.20 -1.79
N THR A 285 -1.47 -1.09 -1.11
CA THR A 285 -1.89 0.16 -1.76
C THR A 285 -0.76 0.79 -2.56
N LEU A 286 0.45 0.85 -2.01
CA LEU A 286 1.63 1.40 -2.67
C LEU A 286 1.93 0.68 -3.99
N PHE A 287 2.06 -0.65 -3.97
CA PHE A 287 2.31 -1.44 -5.17
C PHE A 287 1.09 -1.45 -6.11
N GLY A 288 -0.11 -1.47 -5.54
CA GLY A 288 -1.36 -1.37 -6.29
C GLY A 288 -1.49 -0.07 -7.08
N TRP A 289 -1.15 1.07 -6.49
CA TRP A 289 -1.21 2.36 -7.20
C TRP A 289 -0.07 2.51 -8.22
N ALA A 290 1.09 1.90 -8.00
CA ALA A 290 2.13 1.83 -9.00
C ALA A 290 1.67 1.13 -10.30
N LEU A 291 0.68 0.22 -10.21
CA LEU A 291 0.06 -0.45 -11.36
C LEU A 291 -1.26 0.22 -11.80
N LEU A 292 -2.02 0.82 -10.90
CA LEU A 292 -3.30 1.44 -11.20
C LEU A 292 -3.17 2.69 -12.10
N PHE A 293 -2.26 3.60 -11.77
CA PHE A 293 -2.10 4.83 -12.55
C PHE A 293 -1.65 4.57 -14.00
N PRO A 294 -0.75 3.62 -14.31
CA PRO A 294 -0.52 3.17 -15.68
C PRO A 294 -1.77 2.63 -16.37
N CYS A 295 -2.59 1.87 -15.64
CA CYS A 295 -3.85 1.37 -16.18
C CYS A 295 -4.84 2.51 -16.48
N LEU A 296 -4.99 3.48 -15.60
CA LEU A 296 -5.83 4.66 -15.84
C LEU A 296 -5.32 5.50 -17.03
N TYR A 297 -4.00 5.66 -17.15
CA TYR A 297 -3.37 6.34 -18.30
C TYR A 297 -3.67 5.59 -19.61
N LEU A 298 -3.49 4.28 -19.65
CA LEU A 298 -3.74 3.45 -20.83
C LEU A 298 -5.24 3.36 -21.15
N LEU A 299 -6.10 3.25 -20.13
CA LEU A 299 -7.55 3.24 -20.30
C LEU A 299 -8.06 4.58 -20.86
N TYR A 300 -7.50 5.70 -20.38
CA TYR A 300 -7.82 7.01 -20.95
C TYR A 300 -7.46 7.09 -22.44
N ARG A 301 -6.27 6.63 -22.83
CA ARG A 301 -5.85 6.57 -24.24
C ARG A 301 -6.80 5.70 -25.07
N ALA A 302 -7.09 4.49 -24.56
CA ALA A 302 -7.99 3.57 -25.23
C ALA A 302 -9.39 4.18 -25.41
N ALA A 303 -9.98 4.73 -24.34
CA ALA A 303 -11.38 5.15 -24.33
C ALA A 303 -11.67 6.53 -24.94
N PHE A 304 -10.72 7.48 -24.84
CA PHE A 304 -10.90 8.89 -25.21
C PHE A 304 -9.99 9.39 -26.33
N GLU A 305 -8.96 8.63 -26.68
CA GLU A 305 -8.07 8.91 -27.81
C GLU A 305 -8.13 7.83 -28.90
N GLU A 306 -8.98 6.82 -28.70
CA GLU A 306 -9.22 5.69 -29.62
C GLU A 306 -7.95 4.89 -29.96
N ASP A 307 -6.96 4.92 -29.06
CA ASP A 307 -5.73 4.15 -29.18
C ASP A 307 -5.96 2.69 -28.81
N THR A 308 -6.39 1.89 -29.78
CA THR A 308 -6.65 0.46 -29.58
C THR A 308 -5.41 -0.36 -29.19
N GLY A 309 -4.21 0.17 -29.45
CA GLY A 309 -2.93 -0.44 -29.04
C GLY A 309 -2.75 -0.46 -27.51
N SER A 310 -3.40 0.47 -26.80
CA SER A 310 -3.34 0.53 -25.33
C SER A 310 -4.08 -0.59 -24.62
N PHE A 311 -5.03 -1.29 -25.26
CA PHE A 311 -5.80 -2.36 -24.59
C PHE A 311 -4.96 -3.59 -24.21
N LEU A 312 -3.92 -3.93 -24.97
CA LEU A 312 -3.08 -5.07 -24.65
C LEU A 312 -2.25 -4.84 -23.37
N PRO A 313 -1.41 -3.80 -23.26
CA PRO A 313 -0.66 -3.54 -22.03
C PRO A 313 -1.60 -3.26 -20.84
N LEU A 314 -2.73 -2.57 -21.04
CA LEU A 314 -3.76 -2.39 -20.02
C LEU A 314 -4.25 -3.73 -19.46
N GLY A 315 -4.58 -4.69 -20.35
CA GLY A 315 -5.09 -6.00 -19.95
C GLY A 315 -4.06 -6.81 -19.15
N VAL A 316 -2.80 -6.76 -19.56
CA VAL A 316 -1.72 -7.46 -18.87
C VAL A 316 -1.49 -6.88 -17.47
N ILE A 317 -1.33 -5.55 -17.34
CA ILE A 317 -1.10 -4.93 -16.04
C ILE A 317 -2.31 -5.12 -15.12
N ALA A 318 -3.53 -4.88 -15.62
CA ALA A 318 -4.76 -5.05 -14.85
C ALA A 318 -4.97 -6.50 -14.40
N GLY A 319 -4.73 -7.47 -15.29
CA GLY A 319 -4.88 -8.90 -15.00
C GLY A 319 -3.92 -9.41 -13.91
N CYS A 320 -2.81 -8.73 -13.70
CA CYS A 320 -1.83 -9.08 -12.67
C CYS A 320 -2.08 -8.41 -11.29
N MET A 321 -3.15 -7.63 -11.13
CA MET A 321 -3.36 -6.82 -9.92
C MET A 321 -4.01 -7.55 -8.72
N PRO A 322 -4.91 -8.53 -8.84
CA PRO A 322 -5.72 -9.01 -7.71
C PRO A 322 -4.92 -9.40 -6.46
N LEU A 323 -3.87 -10.20 -6.58
CA LEU A 323 -3.01 -10.61 -5.46
C LEU A 323 -1.99 -9.53 -5.01
N ILE A 324 -1.99 -8.37 -5.69
CA ILE A 324 -1.19 -7.20 -5.30
C ILE A 324 -2.07 -6.20 -4.57
N HIS A 325 -3.24 -5.85 -5.16
CA HIS A 325 -4.19 -4.91 -4.55
C HIS A 325 -5.59 -5.03 -5.18
N THR A 326 -6.46 -5.78 -4.54
CA THR A 326 -7.81 -6.07 -5.00
C THR A 326 -8.68 -4.82 -5.20
N HIS A 327 -8.53 -3.79 -4.34
CA HIS A 327 -9.30 -2.54 -4.48
C HIS A 327 -8.93 -1.75 -5.74
N SER A 328 -7.64 -1.67 -6.11
CA SER A 328 -7.23 -1.03 -7.36
C SER A 328 -7.80 -1.78 -8.57
N PHE A 329 -7.82 -3.11 -8.52
CA PHE A 329 -8.43 -3.93 -9.56
C PHE A 329 -9.94 -3.68 -9.68
N LEU A 330 -10.67 -3.65 -8.56
CA LEU A 330 -12.10 -3.35 -8.51
C LEU A 330 -12.40 -1.94 -9.05
N ALA A 331 -11.66 -0.92 -8.59
CA ALA A 331 -11.83 0.45 -9.05
C ALA A 331 -11.62 0.58 -10.57
N LEU A 332 -10.57 -0.04 -11.08
CA LEU A 332 -10.28 -0.07 -12.52
C LEU A 332 -11.39 -0.79 -13.30
N GLY A 333 -11.91 -1.90 -12.77
CA GLY A 333 -12.99 -2.67 -13.35
C GLY A 333 -14.28 -1.84 -13.52
N VAL A 334 -14.68 -1.13 -12.46
CA VAL A 334 -15.87 -0.24 -12.49
C VAL A 334 -15.68 0.89 -13.51
N ILE A 335 -14.55 1.59 -13.50
CA ILE A 335 -14.28 2.69 -14.45
C ILE A 335 -14.25 2.16 -15.88
N SER A 336 -13.64 1.00 -16.12
CA SER A 336 -13.59 0.35 -17.43
C SER A 336 -14.98 -0.02 -17.95
N ALA A 337 -15.84 -0.55 -17.07
CA ALA A 337 -17.23 -0.90 -17.41
C ALA A 337 -18.05 0.33 -17.83
N VAL A 338 -17.90 1.44 -17.09
CA VAL A 338 -18.56 2.72 -17.44
C VAL A 338 -18.08 3.24 -18.79
N TYR A 339 -16.79 3.17 -19.08
CA TYR A 339 -16.25 3.62 -20.36
C TYR A 339 -16.61 2.69 -21.53
N LEU A 340 -16.71 1.38 -21.29
CA LEU A 340 -17.26 0.44 -22.26
C LEU A 340 -18.74 0.74 -22.56
N LEU A 341 -19.57 0.94 -21.54
CA LEU A 341 -20.97 1.30 -21.71
C LEU A 341 -21.12 2.59 -22.52
N ARG A 342 -20.30 3.61 -22.22
CA ARG A 342 -20.24 4.84 -23.00
C ARG A 342 -19.88 4.57 -24.47
N SER A 343 -18.91 3.70 -24.75
CA SER A 343 -18.48 3.32 -26.10
C SER A 343 -19.60 2.65 -26.87
N LEU A 344 -20.37 1.76 -26.22
CA LEU A 344 -21.55 1.11 -26.78
C LEU A 344 -22.67 2.12 -27.10
N LEU A 345 -22.99 3.01 -26.15
CA LEU A 345 -24.04 4.04 -26.33
C LEU A 345 -23.68 5.04 -27.44
N ARG A 346 -22.40 5.36 -27.62
CA ARG A 346 -21.91 6.21 -28.70
C ARG A 346 -21.68 5.49 -30.02
N ARG A 347 -21.94 4.18 -30.07
CA ARG A 347 -21.74 3.34 -31.25
C ARG A 347 -20.35 3.48 -31.85
N GLN A 348 -19.32 3.51 -30.98
CA GLN A 348 -17.92 3.56 -31.43
C GLN A 348 -17.61 2.36 -32.34
N GLY A 349 -16.63 2.55 -33.25
CA GLY A 349 -16.31 1.57 -34.28
C GLY A 349 -15.96 0.17 -33.75
N ARG A 350 -16.12 -0.85 -34.61
CA ARG A 350 -15.86 -2.28 -34.29
C ARG A 350 -14.46 -2.50 -33.69
N ALA A 351 -13.44 -1.78 -34.15
CA ALA A 351 -12.07 -1.89 -33.65
C ALA A 351 -11.98 -1.56 -32.16
N GLN A 352 -12.71 -0.54 -31.70
CA GLN A 352 -12.75 -0.13 -30.28
C GLN A 352 -13.42 -1.21 -29.42
N LEU A 353 -14.55 -1.76 -29.86
CA LEU A 353 -15.26 -2.83 -29.12
C LEU A 353 -14.44 -4.11 -29.05
N LEU A 354 -13.75 -4.47 -30.15
CA LEU A 354 -12.82 -5.61 -30.16
C LEU A 354 -11.63 -5.36 -29.22
N GLY A 355 -11.18 -4.10 -29.08
CA GLY A 355 -10.18 -3.71 -28.08
C GLY A 355 -10.63 -3.99 -26.66
N TYR A 356 -11.85 -3.58 -26.28
CA TYR A 356 -12.43 -3.90 -24.97
C TYR A 356 -12.60 -5.41 -24.74
N LEU A 357 -13.05 -6.15 -25.77
CA LEU A 357 -13.16 -7.61 -25.68
C LEU A 357 -11.79 -8.25 -25.42
N LYS A 358 -10.77 -7.85 -26.16
CA LYS A 358 -9.39 -8.30 -25.98
C LYS A 358 -8.89 -8.01 -24.56
N TYR A 359 -9.13 -6.79 -24.07
CA TYR A 359 -8.81 -6.39 -22.70
C TYR A 359 -9.49 -7.30 -21.69
N ALA A 360 -10.81 -7.49 -21.80
CA ALA A 360 -11.58 -8.34 -20.89
C ALA A 360 -11.11 -9.81 -20.89
N LEU A 361 -10.79 -10.38 -22.06
CA LEU A 361 -10.27 -11.74 -22.16
C LEU A 361 -8.91 -11.91 -21.49
N ILE A 362 -7.99 -10.95 -21.67
CA ILE A 362 -6.68 -10.97 -21.03
C ILE A 362 -6.85 -10.87 -19.51
N VAL A 363 -7.68 -9.94 -19.03
CA VAL A 363 -7.97 -9.79 -17.59
C VAL A 363 -8.60 -11.07 -17.05
N ALA A 364 -9.57 -11.66 -17.71
CA ALA A 364 -10.19 -12.91 -17.27
C ALA A 364 -9.18 -14.06 -17.17
N ALA A 365 -8.27 -14.17 -18.14
CA ALA A 365 -7.26 -15.23 -18.16
C ALA A 365 -6.23 -15.06 -17.04
N LEU A 366 -5.79 -13.83 -16.73
CA LEU A 366 -4.75 -13.56 -15.73
C LEU A 366 -5.30 -13.36 -14.32
N ALA A 367 -6.39 -12.60 -14.16
CA ALA A 367 -6.99 -12.31 -12.86
C ALA A 367 -7.93 -13.44 -12.38
N GLY A 368 -8.57 -14.16 -13.28
CA GLY A 368 -9.52 -15.22 -12.93
C GLY A 368 -8.96 -16.25 -11.95
N PRO A 369 -7.81 -16.88 -12.23
CA PRO A 369 -7.19 -17.82 -11.30
C PRO A 369 -6.88 -17.20 -9.92
N GLN A 370 -6.40 -15.97 -9.87
CA GLN A 370 -6.09 -15.27 -8.63
C GLN A 370 -7.35 -15.05 -7.77
N LEU A 371 -8.44 -14.61 -8.40
CA LEU A 371 -9.70 -14.36 -7.72
C LEU A 371 -10.34 -15.67 -7.21
N ILE A 372 -10.36 -16.71 -8.03
CA ILE A 372 -11.00 -17.99 -7.69
C ILE A 372 -10.20 -18.73 -6.61
N LEU A 373 -8.88 -18.79 -6.73
CA LEU A 373 -8.06 -19.60 -5.84
C LEU A 373 -7.78 -18.91 -4.50
N PHE A 374 -7.77 -17.57 -4.45
CA PHE A 374 -7.40 -16.82 -3.26
C PHE A 374 -8.52 -15.88 -2.78
N THR A 375 -8.91 -14.88 -3.56
CA THR A 375 -9.77 -13.78 -3.09
C THR A 375 -11.17 -14.25 -2.71
N PHE A 376 -11.84 -15.05 -3.55
CA PHE A 376 -13.26 -15.43 -3.31
C PHE A 376 -13.43 -16.48 -2.21
N ARG A 377 -12.38 -17.17 -1.80
CA ARG A 377 -12.45 -18.11 -0.68
C ARG A 377 -12.71 -17.41 0.66
N GLN A 378 -12.33 -16.16 0.79
CA GLN A 378 -12.40 -15.40 2.03
C GLN A 378 -13.43 -14.25 1.99
N SER A 379 -13.64 -13.60 0.84
CA SER A 379 -14.42 -12.36 0.76
C SER A 379 -15.93 -12.53 0.55
N ALA A 380 -16.43 -13.73 0.29
CA ALA A 380 -17.82 -13.96 -0.11
C ALA A 380 -18.87 -13.57 0.95
N SER A 381 -18.49 -13.48 2.23
CA SER A 381 -19.41 -13.20 3.34
C SER A 381 -19.53 -11.72 3.73
N PHE A 382 -18.72 -10.83 3.16
CA PHE A 382 -18.60 -9.45 3.67
C PHE A 382 -19.31 -8.39 2.81
N LEU A 383 -19.78 -8.75 1.61
CA LEU A 383 -20.46 -7.81 0.74
C LEU A 383 -21.82 -7.44 1.33
N GLN A 384 -21.99 -6.18 1.74
CA GLN A 384 -23.25 -5.70 2.29
C GLN A 384 -23.60 -4.29 1.84
N LEU A 385 -24.89 -3.97 1.86
CA LEU A 385 -25.33 -2.60 1.64
C LEU A 385 -24.99 -1.76 2.86
N HIS A 386 -24.36 -0.63 2.61
CA HIS A 386 -23.98 0.35 3.61
C HIS A 386 -24.20 1.75 3.03
N TRP A 387 -24.51 2.73 3.87
CA TRP A 387 -24.68 4.09 3.41
C TRP A 387 -23.71 5.04 4.11
N ASN A 388 -23.11 5.94 3.30
CA ASN A 388 -22.27 7.04 3.76
C ASN A 388 -20.91 6.59 4.31
N TRP A 389 -20.24 5.72 3.55
CA TRP A 389 -18.89 5.22 3.80
C TRP A 389 -18.62 4.97 5.31
N ALA A 390 -17.56 5.58 5.88
CA ALA A 390 -17.14 5.43 7.28
C ALA A 390 -17.74 6.53 8.19
N ASN A 391 -18.72 7.30 7.73
CA ASN A 391 -19.38 8.32 8.54
C ASN A 391 -20.34 7.69 9.56
N THR A 392 -20.14 7.98 10.82
CA THR A 392 -20.94 7.43 11.92
C THR A 392 -21.71 8.50 12.71
N THR A 393 -21.35 9.78 12.58
CA THR A 393 -21.82 10.83 13.50
C THR A 393 -22.36 12.07 12.81
N ASP A 394 -21.98 12.33 11.56
CA ASP A 394 -22.27 13.59 10.88
C ASP A 394 -23.37 13.48 9.84
N HIS A 395 -24.00 14.60 9.52
CA HIS A 395 -24.75 14.71 8.28
C HIS A 395 -23.83 14.52 7.06
N PHE A 396 -24.28 13.83 6.02
CA PHE A 396 -23.52 13.52 4.79
C PHE A 396 -22.75 14.74 4.24
N LEU A 397 -23.43 15.87 4.03
CA LEU A 397 -22.76 17.06 3.48
C LEU A 397 -21.70 17.62 4.43
N TRP A 398 -21.99 17.66 5.73
CA TRP A 398 -21.04 18.18 6.71
C TRP A 398 -19.81 17.29 6.84
N PHE A 399 -20.02 15.97 6.80
CA PHE A 399 -18.91 15.02 6.78
C PHE A 399 -17.94 15.32 5.63
N TYR A 400 -18.43 15.48 4.39
CA TYR A 400 -17.57 15.79 3.24
C TYR A 400 -17.00 17.21 3.26
N ILE A 401 -17.74 18.20 3.78
CA ILE A 401 -17.20 19.56 3.94
C ILE A 401 -15.99 19.56 4.87
N LYS A 402 -16.05 18.91 6.02
CA LYS A 402 -14.91 18.88 6.94
C LYS A 402 -13.75 17.99 6.46
N ASN A 403 -14.03 16.90 5.76
CA ASN A 403 -13.05 15.94 5.28
C ASN A 403 -12.36 16.35 3.98
N LEU A 404 -13.06 16.94 3.04
CA LEU A 404 -12.51 17.41 1.75
C LEU A 404 -12.40 18.95 1.66
N GLY A 405 -13.03 19.66 2.56
CA GLY A 405 -12.92 21.11 2.66
C GLY A 405 -13.33 21.83 1.39
N LEU A 406 -12.47 22.72 0.96
CA LEU A 406 -12.69 23.56 -0.22
C LEU A 406 -12.82 22.72 -1.51
N LEU A 407 -12.20 21.56 -1.60
CA LEU A 407 -12.33 20.67 -2.77
C LEU A 407 -13.79 20.22 -2.97
N PHE A 408 -14.48 19.89 -1.87
CA PHE A 408 -15.89 19.50 -1.94
C PHE A 408 -16.80 20.70 -2.22
N LEU A 409 -16.54 21.84 -1.59
CA LEU A 409 -17.33 23.07 -1.79
C LEU A 409 -17.24 23.59 -3.23
N LEU A 410 -16.09 23.42 -3.90
CA LEU A 410 -15.89 23.83 -5.29
C LEU A 410 -16.45 22.82 -6.31
N LEU A 411 -16.74 21.57 -5.90
CA LEU A 411 -17.18 20.51 -6.78
C LEU A 411 -18.41 20.89 -7.65
N PRO A 412 -19.52 21.43 -7.10
CA PRO A 412 -20.68 21.78 -7.91
C PRO A 412 -20.36 22.83 -8.99
N VAL A 413 -19.62 23.87 -8.63
CA VAL A 413 -19.25 24.96 -9.55
C VAL A 413 -18.30 24.44 -10.63
N ALA A 414 -17.32 23.62 -10.26
CA ALA A 414 -16.37 23.02 -11.20
C ALA A 414 -17.07 22.06 -12.19
N LEU A 415 -18.07 21.28 -11.74
CA LEU A 415 -18.88 20.40 -12.60
C LEU A 415 -19.75 21.20 -13.58
N LEU A 416 -20.28 22.34 -13.19
CA LEU A 416 -21.08 23.22 -14.06
C LEU A 416 -20.19 23.90 -15.11
N ASP A 417 -18.97 24.32 -14.72
CA ASP A 417 -18.03 25.04 -15.61
C ASP A 417 -17.19 24.09 -16.50
N THR A 418 -17.31 22.77 -16.34
CA THR A 418 -16.52 21.81 -17.11
C THR A 418 -17.20 21.39 -18.42
N ASP A 419 -16.41 21.01 -19.43
CA ASP A 419 -16.91 20.60 -20.74
C ASP A 419 -17.47 19.16 -20.74
N ARG A 420 -18.12 18.79 -21.85
CA ARG A 420 -18.72 17.46 -22.03
C ARG A 420 -17.71 16.32 -22.04
N ARG A 421 -16.47 16.57 -22.49
CA ARG A 421 -15.40 15.55 -22.51
C ARG A 421 -14.94 15.24 -21.12
N HIS A 422 -14.63 16.26 -20.32
CA HIS A 422 -14.24 16.09 -18.91
C HIS A 422 -15.35 15.44 -18.10
N ARG A 423 -16.62 15.82 -18.26
CA ARG A 423 -17.76 15.13 -17.63
C ARG A 423 -17.82 13.65 -17.96
N ALA A 424 -17.52 13.29 -19.22
CA ALA A 424 -17.48 11.89 -19.63
C ALA A 424 -16.32 11.12 -18.99
N ILE A 425 -15.16 11.76 -18.77
CA ILE A 425 -14.02 11.16 -18.06
C ILE A 425 -14.36 10.96 -16.57
N LEU A 426 -14.99 11.96 -15.96
CA LEU A 426 -15.41 11.91 -14.55
C LEU A 426 -16.52 10.90 -14.28
N SER A 427 -17.29 10.46 -15.29
CA SER A 427 -18.43 9.55 -15.08
C SER A 427 -18.03 8.22 -14.43
N GLY A 428 -16.85 7.66 -14.79
CA GLY A 428 -16.34 6.44 -14.18
C GLY A 428 -16.05 6.60 -12.69
N ALA A 429 -15.40 7.69 -12.33
CA ALA A 429 -15.12 8.02 -10.93
C ALA A 429 -16.40 8.35 -10.14
N GLY A 430 -17.38 9.01 -10.76
CA GLY A 430 -18.67 9.30 -10.12
C GLY A 430 -19.46 8.04 -9.78
N ILE A 431 -19.50 7.06 -10.69
CA ILE A 431 -20.13 5.75 -10.41
C ILE A 431 -19.37 4.98 -9.35
N LEU A 432 -18.02 4.99 -9.40
CA LEU A 432 -17.20 4.34 -8.38
C LEU A 432 -17.42 4.97 -7.00
N TRP A 433 -17.50 6.31 -6.91
CA TRP A 433 -17.84 7.02 -5.67
C TRP A 433 -19.18 6.56 -5.11
N LEU A 434 -20.22 6.55 -5.96
CA LEU A 434 -21.55 6.13 -5.55
C LEU A 434 -21.56 4.68 -5.05
N LEU A 435 -20.85 3.77 -5.72
CA LEU A 435 -20.72 2.39 -5.27
C LEU A 435 -19.99 2.30 -3.92
N ALA A 436 -18.91 3.05 -3.71
CA ALA A 436 -18.17 3.07 -2.45
C ALA A 436 -18.98 3.66 -1.28
N GLU A 437 -20.01 4.49 -1.57
CA GLU A 437 -20.96 5.01 -0.57
C GLU A 437 -22.06 4.02 -0.20
N ILE A 438 -22.43 3.12 -1.12
CA ILE A 438 -23.63 2.27 -0.96
C ILE A 438 -23.25 0.83 -0.62
N VAL A 439 -22.05 0.39 -1.01
CA VAL A 439 -21.61 -1.00 -0.87
C VAL A 439 -20.35 -1.05 -0.03
N GLN A 440 -20.38 -1.81 1.04
CA GLN A 440 -19.21 -2.20 1.80
C GLN A 440 -18.63 -3.47 1.19
N PHE A 441 -17.37 -3.40 0.74
CA PHE A 441 -16.69 -4.50 0.05
C PHE A 441 -15.82 -5.36 0.98
N GLN A 442 -15.58 -4.90 2.20
CA GLN A 442 -14.76 -5.59 3.21
C GLN A 442 -15.37 -5.42 4.60
N PRO A 443 -14.96 -6.23 5.59
CA PRO A 443 -15.46 -6.13 6.96
C PRO A 443 -15.29 -4.75 7.59
N ASN A 444 -14.18 -4.05 7.28
CA ASN A 444 -13.96 -2.68 7.73
C ASN A 444 -14.57 -1.67 6.74
N PRO A 445 -15.65 -0.93 7.10
CA PRO A 445 -16.23 0.08 6.22
C PRO A 445 -15.23 1.14 5.77
N TYR A 446 -14.24 1.45 6.63
CA TYR A 446 -13.19 2.42 6.34
C TYR A 446 -12.38 2.07 5.10
N ASP A 447 -12.19 0.79 4.78
CA ASP A 447 -11.35 0.32 3.66
C ASP A 447 -11.88 0.69 2.28
N ASN A 448 -13.14 1.10 2.16
CA ASN A 448 -13.64 1.73 0.94
C ASN A 448 -12.90 3.04 0.59
N ASN A 449 -12.11 3.61 1.53
CA ASN A 449 -11.25 4.76 1.25
C ASN A 449 -10.33 4.50 0.06
N LYS A 450 -9.85 3.27 -0.12
CA LYS A 450 -8.97 2.86 -1.23
C LYS A 450 -9.65 3.05 -2.60
N LEU A 451 -10.97 2.89 -2.69
CA LEU A 451 -11.78 3.19 -3.87
C LEU A 451 -12.01 4.71 -4.00
N LEU A 452 -12.33 5.36 -2.88
CA LEU A 452 -12.60 6.81 -2.84
C LEU A 452 -11.36 7.62 -3.21
N PHE A 453 -10.14 7.17 -2.89
CA PHE A 453 -8.91 7.84 -3.31
C PHE A 453 -8.66 7.77 -4.82
N VAL A 454 -9.15 6.73 -5.50
CA VAL A 454 -9.17 6.71 -6.97
C VAL A 454 -10.09 7.80 -7.51
N CYS A 455 -11.28 7.96 -6.92
CA CYS A 455 -12.20 9.06 -7.26
C CYS A 455 -11.61 10.43 -6.94
N PHE A 456 -10.86 10.54 -5.84
CA PHE A 456 -10.19 11.75 -5.40
C PHE A 456 -9.16 12.24 -6.43
N ALA A 457 -8.45 11.36 -7.11
CA ALA A 457 -7.56 11.76 -8.20
C ALA A 457 -8.34 12.51 -9.31
N PHE A 458 -9.51 12.02 -9.70
CA PHE A 458 -10.34 12.70 -10.69
C PHE A 458 -10.91 14.04 -10.17
N LEU A 459 -11.27 14.10 -8.89
CA LEU A 459 -11.70 15.33 -8.23
C LEU A 459 -10.57 16.37 -8.23
N CYS A 460 -9.36 16.00 -7.86
CA CYS A 460 -8.18 16.89 -7.91
C CYS A 460 -7.94 17.44 -9.31
N GLY A 461 -8.07 16.59 -10.33
CA GLY A 461 -7.96 17.01 -11.73
C GLY A 461 -9.04 18.04 -12.12
N LEU A 462 -10.30 17.80 -11.74
CA LEU A 462 -11.41 18.72 -12.00
C LEU A 462 -11.22 20.07 -11.30
N ILE A 463 -10.88 20.07 -10.02
CA ILE A 463 -10.68 21.29 -9.24
C ILE A 463 -9.46 22.07 -9.72
N ALA A 464 -8.36 21.41 -10.06
CA ALA A 464 -7.18 22.05 -10.64
C ALA A 464 -7.50 22.72 -11.98
N ASP A 465 -8.25 22.04 -12.85
CA ASP A 465 -8.72 22.62 -14.11
C ASP A 465 -9.56 23.89 -13.88
N TYR A 466 -10.52 23.81 -12.96
CA TYR A 466 -11.36 24.94 -12.60
C TYR A 466 -10.56 26.12 -12.03
N LEU A 467 -9.72 25.89 -11.03
CA LEU A 467 -8.95 26.94 -10.36
C LEU A 467 -7.97 27.64 -11.30
N VAL A 468 -7.27 26.91 -12.15
CA VAL A 468 -6.34 27.50 -13.11
C VAL A 468 -7.10 28.32 -14.17
N ARG A 469 -8.26 27.85 -14.65
CA ARG A 469 -9.10 28.62 -15.58
C ARG A 469 -9.65 29.88 -14.90
N ALA A 470 -10.15 29.78 -13.68
CA ALA A 470 -10.64 30.91 -12.90
C ALA A 470 -9.54 31.96 -12.68
N TYR A 471 -8.33 31.52 -12.28
CA TYR A 471 -7.18 32.41 -12.11
C TYR A 471 -6.81 33.12 -13.43
N ARG A 472 -6.77 32.41 -14.56
CA ARG A 472 -6.47 33.01 -15.88
C ARG A 472 -7.54 34.01 -16.31
N ARG A 473 -8.83 33.76 -16.03
CA ARG A 473 -9.93 34.72 -16.32
C ARG A 473 -9.78 35.99 -15.48
N LEU A 474 -9.50 35.87 -14.17
CA LEU A 474 -9.29 37.01 -13.27
C LEU A 474 -8.09 37.84 -13.70
N ARG A 475 -7.00 37.19 -14.10
CA ARG A 475 -5.81 37.88 -14.58
C ARG A 475 -6.06 38.63 -15.93
N ALA A 476 -6.82 38.03 -16.83
CA ALA A 476 -7.17 38.66 -18.12
C ALA A 476 -8.14 39.83 -17.97
N ALA A 477 -8.90 39.91 -16.88
CA ALA A 477 -9.80 41.04 -16.58
C ALA A 477 -9.07 42.24 -15.96
N GLU A 478 -7.71 42.23 -15.92
CA GLU A 478 -6.87 43.31 -15.37
C GLU A 478 -7.28 43.79 -13.96
N LEU A 479 -7.97 42.93 -13.21
CA LEU A 479 -8.30 43.22 -11.83
C LEU A 479 -7.00 43.48 -11.05
N PRO A 480 -6.86 44.63 -10.39
CA PRO A 480 -5.62 44.96 -9.72
C PRO A 480 -5.27 43.88 -8.72
N ALA A 481 -3.99 43.48 -8.68
CA ALA A 481 -3.44 42.58 -7.71
C ALA A 481 -3.44 43.29 -6.32
N SER A 482 -4.62 43.61 -5.83
CA SER A 482 -4.84 44.24 -4.53
C SER A 482 -4.32 43.34 -3.41
N LEU A 483 -3.96 43.93 -2.30
CA LEU A 483 -3.59 43.20 -1.10
C LEU A 483 -4.68 42.15 -0.73
N GLY A 484 -5.97 42.51 -0.92
CA GLY A 484 -7.11 41.64 -0.70
C GLY A 484 -7.13 40.42 -1.63
N ALA A 485 -6.78 40.57 -2.92
CA ALA A 485 -6.70 39.43 -3.85
C ALA A 485 -5.55 38.45 -3.48
N LYS A 486 -4.42 38.97 -3.02
CA LYS A 486 -3.29 38.17 -2.53
C LYS A 486 -3.65 37.43 -1.24
N ALA A 487 -4.32 38.13 -0.31
CA ALA A 487 -4.81 37.52 0.94
C ALA A 487 -5.82 36.40 0.65
N LEU A 488 -6.76 36.63 -0.27
CA LEU A 488 -7.73 35.59 -0.66
C LEU A 488 -7.02 34.37 -1.30
N ALA A 489 -6.04 34.58 -2.16
CA ALA A 489 -5.25 33.49 -2.74
C ALA A 489 -4.49 32.72 -1.65
N GLY A 490 -3.92 33.40 -0.67
CA GLY A 490 -3.27 32.78 0.49
C GLY A 490 -4.24 31.95 1.32
N LEU A 491 -5.45 32.46 1.59
CA LEU A 491 -6.50 31.72 2.32
C LEU A 491 -6.98 30.49 1.54
N VAL A 492 -7.14 30.59 0.23
CA VAL A 492 -7.49 29.44 -0.63
C VAL A 492 -6.38 28.38 -0.59
N CYS A 493 -5.13 28.79 -0.70
CA CYS A 493 -4.00 27.85 -0.57
C CYS A 493 -3.96 27.19 0.81
N ALA A 494 -4.11 27.96 1.88
CA ALA A 494 -4.19 27.43 3.23
C ALA A 494 -5.33 26.42 3.39
N ALA A 495 -6.53 26.76 2.93
CA ALA A 495 -7.69 25.87 2.98
C ALA A 495 -7.51 24.56 2.19
N LEU A 496 -6.71 24.58 1.13
CA LEU A 496 -6.46 23.40 0.30
C LEU A 496 -5.33 22.51 0.83
N PHE A 497 -4.29 23.08 1.45
CA PHE A 497 -3.04 22.35 1.70
C PHE A 497 -2.66 22.22 3.17
N LEU A 498 -3.23 23.03 4.07
CA LEU A 498 -2.76 23.12 5.47
C LEU A 498 -2.90 21.78 6.21
N SER A 499 -4.06 21.12 6.12
CA SER A 499 -4.28 19.83 6.80
C SER A 499 -3.29 18.77 6.33
N GLY A 500 -3.15 18.57 5.01
CA GLY A 500 -2.24 17.57 4.46
C GLY A 500 -0.77 17.85 4.79
N THR A 501 -0.36 19.12 4.70
CA THR A 501 1.02 19.52 5.04
C THR A 501 1.33 19.31 6.53
N LEU A 502 0.42 19.73 7.42
CA LEU A 502 0.59 19.53 8.87
C LEU A 502 0.62 18.04 9.24
N THR A 503 -0.18 17.21 8.58
CA THR A 503 -0.13 15.76 8.77
C THR A 503 1.22 15.17 8.37
N LEU A 504 1.81 15.59 7.24
CA LEU A 504 3.15 15.15 6.85
C LEU A 504 4.24 15.60 7.83
N ILE A 505 4.16 16.83 8.34
CA ILE A 505 5.07 17.32 9.37
C ILE A 505 4.89 16.50 10.66
N ARG A 506 3.63 16.22 11.05
CA ARG A 506 3.34 15.36 12.22
C ARG A 506 3.90 13.96 12.04
N GLU A 507 3.72 13.35 10.89
CA GLU A 507 4.27 12.03 10.62
C GLU A 507 5.79 12.05 10.71
N TYR A 508 6.46 13.01 10.07
CA TYR A 508 7.91 13.17 10.13
C TYR A 508 8.46 13.29 11.57
N LEU A 509 7.70 13.91 12.48
CA LEU A 509 8.07 14.08 13.89
C LEU A 509 7.66 12.90 14.78
N SER A 510 6.87 11.96 14.26
CA SER A 510 6.39 10.82 15.04
C SER A 510 7.44 9.72 15.14
N GLU A 511 7.53 9.13 16.32
CA GLU A 511 8.45 8.02 16.59
C GLU A 511 7.88 7.17 17.71
N TYR A 512 7.75 5.87 17.45
CA TYR A 512 7.25 4.89 18.40
C TYR A 512 8.11 3.64 18.38
N GLN A 513 8.43 3.12 19.56
CA GLN A 513 9.09 1.82 19.67
C GLN A 513 8.08 0.72 19.34
N LEU A 514 8.41 -0.09 18.33
CA LEU A 514 7.61 -1.25 17.94
C LEU A 514 8.06 -2.51 18.68
N PHE A 515 9.39 -2.73 18.76
CA PHE A 515 10.01 -3.85 19.48
C PHE A 515 11.19 -3.36 20.32
N GLY A 516 11.29 -3.87 21.55
CA GLY A 516 12.38 -3.56 22.45
C GLY A 516 13.68 -4.31 22.10
N ALA A 517 14.81 -3.87 22.66
CA ALA A 517 16.11 -4.52 22.42
C ALA A 517 16.14 -5.99 22.88
N GLY A 518 15.48 -6.32 24.00
CA GLY A 518 15.35 -7.70 24.47
C GLY A 518 14.55 -8.55 23.47
N GLU A 519 13.46 -8.01 22.94
CA GLU A 519 12.61 -8.69 21.95
C GLU A 519 13.36 -8.97 20.64
N THR A 520 14.14 -8.00 20.16
CA THR A 520 14.95 -8.21 18.95
C THR A 520 16.07 -9.22 19.16
N ALA A 521 16.70 -9.23 20.34
CA ALA A 521 17.71 -10.22 20.69
C ALA A 521 17.10 -11.64 20.79
N ALA A 522 15.94 -11.77 21.45
CA ALA A 522 15.22 -13.04 21.51
C ALA A 522 14.79 -13.53 20.11
N ALA A 523 14.34 -12.62 19.23
CA ALA A 523 14.00 -12.96 17.85
C ALA A 523 15.22 -13.45 17.05
N ALA A 524 16.41 -12.88 17.29
CA ALA A 524 17.65 -13.34 16.68
C ALA A 524 17.98 -14.77 17.15
N TYR A 525 17.90 -15.02 18.46
CA TYR A 525 18.09 -16.35 19.04
C TYR A 525 17.11 -17.39 18.43
N VAL A 526 15.82 -17.07 18.36
CA VAL A 526 14.79 -17.96 17.79
C VAL A 526 15.12 -18.33 16.35
N ARG A 527 15.51 -17.36 15.51
CA ARG A 527 15.88 -17.66 14.11
C ARG A 527 17.05 -18.62 13.97
N GLU A 528 18.02 -18.55 14.88
CA GLU A 528 19.23 -19.36 14.82
C GLU A 528 19.07 -20.76 15.44
N HIS A 529 18.11 -20.95 16.35
CA HIS A 529 18.05 -22.13 17.20
C HIS A 529 16.72 -22.92 17.10
N THR A 530 15.78 -22.48 16.28
CA THR A 530 14.50 -23.20 16.10
C THR A 530 14.21 -23.46 14.63
N GLU A 531 13.42 -24.50 14.36
CA GLU A 531 13.00 -24.83 12.99
C GLU A 531 12.15 -23.68 12.38
N PRO A 532 12.23 -23.45 11.06
CA PRO A 532 11.52 -22.36 10.39
C PRO A 532 9.99 -22.41 10.53
N ASP A 533 9.41 -23.59 10.72
CA ASP A 533 7.98 -23.85 10.87
C ASP A 533 7.54 -24.06 12.32
N ALA A 534 8.46 -23.95 13.29
CA ALA A 534 8.16 -24.08 14.71
C ALA A 534 7.01 -23.18 15.15
N THR A 535 6.13 -23.69 16.01
CA THR A 535 4.97 -22.97 16.53
C THR A 535 5.20 -22.52 17.97
N PHE A 536 4.95 -21.25 18.21
CA PHE A 536 5.12 -20.63 19.52
C PHE A 536 3.78 -20.28 20.18
N LEU A 537 3.64 -20.60 21.45
CA LEU A 537 2.62 -19.97 22.29
C LEU A 537 3.09 -18.55 22.65
N THR A 538 2.32 -17.54 22.26
CA THR A 538 2.60 -16.12 22.49
C THR A 538 1.31 -15.35 22.79
N HIS A 539 1.42 -14.06 23.17
CA HIS A 539 0.27 -13.13 23.15
C HIS A 539 -0.26 -12.91 21.72
N ASN A 540 -1.48 -12.41 21.61
CA ASN A 540 -2.13 -12.11 20.33
C ASN A 540 -2.25 -10.61 20.00
N ASN A 541 -1.39 -9.75 20.54
CA ASN A 541 -1.33 -8.34 20.16
C ASN A 541 -0.82 -8.20 18.71
N HIS A 542 -1.13 -7.07 18.06
CA HIS A 542 -0.73 -6.81 16.67
C HIS A 542 0.79 -6.74 16.45
N ASN A 543 1.56 -6.34 17.48
CA ASN A 543 3.02 -6.23 17.46
C ASN A 543 3.70 -7.48 18.04
N ASN A 544 3.38 -8.65 17.55
CA ASN A 544 3.97 -9.91 18.00
C ASN A 544 5.39 -10.09 17.46
N THR A 545 6.36 -10.21 18.36
CA THR A 545 7.80 -10.33 18.05
C THR A 545 8.13 -11.57 17.25
N ILE A 546 7.62 -12.73 17.67
CA ILE A 546 7.90 -14.04 17.04
C ILE A 546 7.38 -14.04 15.60
N ALA A 547 6.11 -13.72 15.40
CA ALA A 547 5.52 -13.70 14.06
C ALA A 547 6.18 -12.67 13.14
N ALA A 548 6.45 -11.44 13.66
CA ALA A 548 6.95 -10.35 12.83
C ALA A 548 8.44 -10.47 12.48
N LEU A 549 9.28 -10.87 13.41
CA LEU A 549 10.74 -10.81 13.24
C LEU A 549 11.39 -12.16 12.93
N THR A 550 10.71 -13.27 13.18
CA THR A 550 11.28 -14.59 12.99
C THR A 550 10.64 -15.40 11.87
N GLY A 551 9.41 -15.06 11.51
CA GLY A 551 8.64 -15.82 10.52
C GLY A 551 8.14 -17.19 11.01
N ARG A 552 8.34 -17.51 12.31
CA ARG A 552 7.80 -18.73 12.93
C ARG A 552 6.29 -18.60 13.11
N ASN A 553 5.65 -19.73 13.28
CA ASN A 553 4.22 -19.79 13.54
C ASN A 553 3.91 -19.39 14.99
N ILE A 554 2.71 -18.84 15.19
CA ILE A 554 2.16 -18.63 16.54
C ILE A 554 0.75 -19.23 16.62
N VAL A 555 0.34 -19.68 17.81
CA VAL A 555 -0.96 -20.33 18.00
C VAL A 555 -2.11 -19.46 17.48
N CYS A 556 -2.11 -18.18 17.86
CA CYS A 556 -3.12 -17.21 17.42
C CYS A 556 -2.53 -15.80 17.42
N GLY A 557 -2.63 -15.12 16.29
CA GLY A 557 -2.25 -13.71 16.17
C GLY A 557 -3.38 -12.75 16.46
N SER A 558 -3.18 -11.47 16.06
CA SER A 558 -4.16 -10.41 16.30
C SER A 558 -5.53 -10.73 15.72
N GLY A 559 -6.54 -10.79 16.59
CA GLY A 559 -7.93 -11.02 16.19
C GLY A 559 -8.44 -10.00 15.19
N SER A 560 -7.96 -8.75 15.23
CA SER A 560 -8.32 -7.73 14.23
C SER A 560 -7.81 -8.09 12.83
N PHE A 561 -6.57 -8.55 12.69
CA PHE A 561 -6.04 -8.98 11.39
C PHE A 561 -6.78 -10.22 10.88
N LEU A 562 -6.96 -11.23 11.74
CA LEU A 562 -7.64 -12.46 11.37
C LEU A 562 -9.10 -12.22 10.96
N TYR A 563 -9.83 -11.40 11.73
CA TYR A 563 -11.20 -11.00 11.41
C TYR A 563 -11.31 -10.28 10.06
N TYR A 564 -10.46 -9.26 9.82
CA TYR A 564 -10.50 -8.50 8.56
C TYR A 564 -10.04 -9.33 7.35
N HIS A 565 -9.28 -10.40 7.58
CA HIS A 565 -8.87 -11.34 6.54
C HIS A 565 -9.83 -12.54 6.39
N GLY A 566 -10.94 -12.57 7.16
CA GLY A 566 -11.96 -13.60 7.05
C GLY A 566 -11.54 -14.97 7.57
N VAL A 567 -10.62 -15.00 8.53
CA VAL A 567 -10.12 -16.21 9.17
C VAL A 567 -10.91 -16.47 10.44
N ASP A 568 -11.34 -17.70 10.65
CA ASP A 568 -11.90 -18.16 11.93
C ASP A 568 -10.76 -18.44 12.90
N TYR A 569 -10.76 -17.76 14.04
CA TYR A 569 -9.69 -17.83 15.03
C TYR A 569 -10.19 -17.99 16.48
N ALA A 570 -11.50 -18.07 16.68
CA ALA A 570 -12.10 -17.98 18.01
C ALA A 570 -11.60 -19.07 18.97
N ASP A 571 -11.49 -20.32 18.50
CA ASP A 571 -11.03 -21.44 19.32
C ASP A 571 -9.55 -21.28 19.71
N ARG A 572 -8.71 -20.82 18.76
CA ARG A 572 -7.28 -20.58 19.02
C ARG A 572 -7.06 -19.42 20.00
N GLU A 573 -7.83 -18.33 19.87
CA GLU A 573 -7.76 -17.21 20.80
C GLU A 573 -8.17 -17.59 22.22
N GLN A 574 -9.23 -18.40 22.36
CA GLN A 574 -9.69 -18.90 23.65
C GLN A 574 -8.70 -19.87 24.30
N ALA A 575 -7.89 -20.58 23.53
CA ALA A 575 -6.89 -21.51 24.02
C ALA A 575 -5.68 -20.82 24.68
N LEU A 576 -5.35 -19.58 24.33
CA LEU A 576 -4.14 -18.90 24.82
C LEU A 576 -4.12 -18.75 26.35
N ARG A 577 -5.21 -18.26 26.93
CA ARG A 577 -5.30 -17.96 28.37
C ARG A 577 -5.14 -19.22 29.24
N PRO A 578 -5.88 -20.33 29.02
CA PRO A 578 -5.71 -21.55 29.80
C PRO A 578 -4.29 -22.13 29.70
N MET A 579 -3.64 -22.07 28.53
CA MET A 579 -2.28 -22.59 28.35
C MET A 579 -1.26 -21.82 29.21
N TYR A 580 -1.45 -20.54 29.49
CA TYR A 580 -0.58 -19.76 30.35
C TYR A 580 -0.95 -19.82 31.83
N GLU A 581 -2.26 -19.78 32.14
CA GLU A 581 -2.75 -19.60 33.52
C GLU A 581 -3.00 -20.94 34.25
N GLN A 582 -3.28 -22.02 33.52
CA GLN A 582 -3.56 -23.38 34.05
C GLN A 582 -2.84 -24.44 33.21
N PRO A 583 -1.50 -24.30 33.03
CA PRO A 583 -0.76 -25.16 32.10
C PRO A 583 -0.79 -26.65 32.50
N ALA A 584 -0.86 -26.99 33.78
CA ALA A 584 -0.96 -28.36 34.24
C ALA A 584 -2.17 -29.14 33.69
N GLU A 585 -3.25 -28.46 33.34
CA GLU A 585 -4.48 -29.07 32.82
C GLU A 585 -4.61 -28.91 31.30
N TYR A 586 -4.22 -27.74 30.77
CA TYR A 586 -4.54 -27.36 29.39
C TYR A 586 -3.36 -27.35 28.41
N LEU A 587 -2.10 -27.29 28.91
CA LEU A 587 -0.96 -27.11 27.99
C LEU A 587 -0.75 -28.34 27.10
N GLU A 588 -0.69 -29.55 27.67
CA GLU A 588 -0.44 -30.77 26.90
C GLU A 588 -1.50 -31.04 25.82
N PRO A 589 -2.82 -31.05 26.11
CA PRO A 589 -3.82 -31.32 25.10
C PRO A 589 -3.92 -30.22 24.02
N LEU A 590 -3.73 -28.94 24.39
CA LEU A 590 -3.81 -27.85 23.44
C LEU A 590 -2.51 -27.71 22.63
N SER A 591 -1.34 -27.99 23.21
CA SER A 591 -0.09 -28.04 22.44
C SER A 591 -0.13 -29.16 21.41
N ALA A 592 -0.66 -30.32 21.74
CA ALA A 592 -0.86 -31.39 20.76
C ALA A 592 -1.90 -31.05 19.67
N ALA A 593 -2.91 -30.26 20.01
CA ALA A 593 -3.93 -29.83 19.05
C ALA A 593 -3.45 -28.73 18.06
N TYR A 594 -2.50 -27.91 18.48
CA TYR A 594 -1.99 -26.76 17.71
C TYR A 594 -0.52 -26.86 17.33
N ASP A 595 0.11 -28.03 17.51
CA ASP A 595 1.53 -28.31 17.23
C ASP A 595 2.48 -27.28 17.87
N VAL A 596 2.32 -27.01 19.19
CA VAL A 596 3.11 -26.01 19.90
C VAL A 596 4.44 -26.59 20.37
N ASP A 597 5.54 -26.03 19.88
CA ASP A 597 6.90 -26.46 20.21
C ASP A 597 7.51 -25.66 21.36
N TYR A 598 7.19 -24.36 21.44
CA TYR A 598 7.80 -23.44 22.38
C TYR A 598 6.78 -22.53 23.07
N VAL A 599 7.12 -22.13 24.30
CA VAL A 599 6.41 -21.07 25.03
C VAL A 599 7.31 -19.84 25.12
N TYR A 600 6.80 -18.71 24.67
CA TYR A 600 7.46 -17.42 24.76
C TYR A 600 6.77 -16.57 25.83
N ILE A 601 7.55 -15.98 26.73
CA ILE A 601 7.05 -15.13 27.82
C ILE A 601 7.86 -13.85 27.87
N SER A 602 7.20 -12.73 27.60
CA SER A 602 7.73 -11.38 27.68
C SER A 602 6.88 -10.53 28.61
N GLY A 603 7.18 -9.24 28.70
CA GLY A 603 6.34 -8.28 29.40
C GLY A 603 4.90 -8.21 28.86
N GLN A 604 4.68 -8.55 27.59
CA GLN A 604 3.35 -8.57 26.97
C GLN A 604 2.52 -9.78 27.48
N GLU A 605 3.10 -10.97 27.55
CA GLU A 605 2.44 -12.15 28.10
C GLU A 605 2.10 -11.93 29.57
N LEU A 606 3.06 -11.42 30.35
CA LEU A 606 2.86 -11.13 31.79
C LEU A 606 1.80 -10.03 32.03
N ALA A 607 1.60 -9.11 31.09
CA ALA A 607 0.57 -8.10 31.18
C ALA A 607 -0.83 -8.61 30.79
N ASN A 608 -0.90 -9.61 29.88
CA ASN A 608 -2.16 -10.13 29.36
C ASN A 608 -2.67 -11.37 30.14
N TYR A 609 -1.76 -12.15 30.75
CA TYR A 609 -2.05 -13.44 31.38
C TYR A 609 -1.39 -13.55 32.74
N HIS A 610 -1.99 -14.34 33.64
CA HIS A 610 -1.38 -14.77 34.91
C HIS A 610 -0.52 -16.02 34.67
N CYS A 611 0.65 -15.84 34.01
CA CYS A 611 1.51 -16.95 33.63
C CYS A 611 2.01 -17.73 34.83
N ASP A 612 1.83 -19.08 34.86
CA ASP A 612 2.42 -19.95 35.86
C ASP A 612 3.89 -20.26 35.54
N LEU A 613 4.77 -19.30 35.86
CA LEU A 613 6.19 -19.41 35.61
C LEU A 613 6.85 -20.60 36.34
N ALA A 614 6.32 -20.99 37.53
CA ALA A 614 6.86 -22.11 38.30
C ALA A 614 6.62 -23.43 37.56
N TYR A 615 5.42 -23.63 37.02
CA TYR A 615 5.10 -24.83 36.24
C TYR A 615 6.02 -24.96 35.02
N PHE A 616 6.22 -23.87 34.26
CA PHE A 616 7.09 -23.92 33.07
C PHE A 616 8.54 -24.26 33.44
N ALA A 617 9.08 -23.63 34.48
CA ALA A 617 10.45 -23.85 34.93
C ALA A 617 10.67 -25.28 35.51
N GLU A 618 9.64 -25.87 36.11
CA GLU A 618 9.72 -27.22 36.70
C GLU A 618 9.55 -28.37 35.68
N ASN A 619 8.87 -28.08 34.55
CA ASN A 619 8.48 -29.16 33.62
C ASN A 619 9.16 -29.10 32.25
N PHE A 620 9.75 -27.96 31.87
CA PHE A 620 10.31 -27.77 30.53
C PHE A 620 11.69 -27.12 30.57
N ARG A 621 12.49 -27.40 29.56
CA ARG A 621 13.82 -26.82 29.41
C ARG A 621 13.74 -25.34 29.05
N GLU A 622 14.33 -24.50 29.92
CA GLU A 622 14.54 -23.11 29.60
C GLU A 622 15.69 -22.97 28.56
N VAL A 623 15.39 -22.51 27.36
CA VAL A 623 16.36 -22.38 26.28
C VAL A 623 16.83 -20.94 26.09
N TYR A 624 16.09 -19.95 26.61
CA TYR A 624 16.46 -18.54 26.56
C TYR A 624 15.96 -17.79 27.80
N ASN A 625 16.83 -16.99 28.42
CA ASN A 625 16.50 -16.15 29.59
C ASN A 625 17.38 -14.91 29.60
N GLU A 626 17.07 -13.95 28.75
CA GLU A 626 17.77 -12.68 28.69
C GLU A 626 16.79 -11.53 28.37
N GLY A 627 17.14 -10.30 28.80
CA GLY A 627 16.38 -9.09 28.46
C GLY A 627 14.94 -9.07 28.97
N GLY A 628 14.60 -9.87 30.00
CA GLY A 628 13.25 -10.00 30.55
C GLY A 628 12.33 -10.91 29.71
N ILE A 629 12.92 -11.76 28.89
CA ILE A 629 12.22 -12.72 28.03
C ILE A 629 12.65 -14.14 28.38
N LEU A 630 11.67 -15.03 28.49
CA LEU A 630 11.85 -16.45 28.74
C LEU A 630 11.33 -17.24 27.54
N ILE A 631 12.07 -18.29 27.14
CA ILE A 631 11.58 -19.26 26.15
C ILE A 631 11.79 -20.66 26.70
N TYR A 632 10.72 -21.45 26.71
CA TYR A 632 10.72 -22.86 27.12
C TYR A 632 10.48 -23.75 25.91
N ASP A 633 11.26 -24.81 25.79
CA ASP A 633 11.11 -25.86 24.79
C ASP A 633 10.16 -26.95 25.36
N LEU A 634 8.98 -27.11 24.76
CA LEU A 634 7.99 -28.08 25.21
C LEU A 634 8.32 -29.53 24.81
N THR A 635 9.27 -29.70 23.90
CA THR A 635 9.68 -31.02 23.40
C THR A 635 10.74 -31.67 24.27
N GLN A 636 11.33 -30.91 25.22
CA GLN A 636 12.42 -31.38 26.09
C GLN A 636 12.09 -31.15 27.58
N ALA A 637 12.38 -32.18 28.38
CA ALA A 637 12.33 -32.05 29.83
C ALA A 637 13.45 -31.13 30.35
N PRO A 638 13.32 -30.56 31.57
CA PRO A 638 14.27 -29.66 32.19
C PRO A 638 15.69 -30.18 32.27
#